data_da5b47c96d009f7c1d3a80fd2a123d42
#
_entry.id   da5b47c96d009f7c1d3a80fd2a123d42
#
_cell.length_a   1.000
_cell.length_b   1.000
_cell.length_c   1.000
_cell.angle_alpha   90.00
_cell.angle_beta   90.00
_cell.angle_gamma   90.00
#
_symmetry.space_group_name_H-M   'P 1'
#
loop_
_entity.id
_entity.type
_entity.pdbx_description
1 polymer ?
#
loop_
_entity_poly.entity_id
_entity_poly.type
_entity_poly.pdbx_seq_one_letter_code
_entity_poly.pdbx_strand_id
1 'polypeptide(L)'
;MAPGARRPMHPTRTFPGGPGGPGGPGGPGGRPGFPARPGFPARPGFGNRAGGTGPGGLLPPTEAAPTPGRPQRPGQRGRGGPRYEKNKEVALKGYAPSRGAAMIPQGEVPITKTITVTEGISVKDLAEKLDVRGKDLIATLLMRGVMVTVNQSLDGELVKDVARQFGADATVITVEDQLENEAIEGFLADTSNMVEVARAPVVTIMGHVDHGKTSLLDAIRSTEFEQVDVASGEAGGITQHIGAYKVHVTKPDSPAFGREIVFLDTPGHEAFTRMRARGAKVTDIVVVVVAADDGVMPQTLEAIDHAKAAKVPIIVAVNKIDKPEADPTRVMNQLAARGVQATTMGGDVEFVEVSAKKRLNLDALEEMILLVADTNEQKAQPERPAVGTVIEAKLDRGRGAVASILVQNGTLRIGDSYIVGDTFGKVRAMFNDRGKEIKEAGPSTPVEILGLESMPDAGDTFLVMADRDKAKGIAQYRKMKAREAQLAKSSRVSLEGLAEQIKQAGVKDLNLILKGDVQGSVEVLADSLVRMSTEKVRVKVLHSGVGAITESDVLLASASNAVVIGFNVKPDRKAQEVADRENVEIRLHSIIYELQDEMTKAMLGLLDAVYKENYSGRAEVLQVFKITKVGQIAGSIVRDGIIKRDNQVRVLRDGVEVWKGKISSLKRVKDDVSEVRQGVECGIDLAGFKDIKAGDIIEAFTTEKMAAELGQNTAEAAKLARETAAKEAAAAKEAAAREAATETATV
;
A
#
# COMPACT_ATOMS: atom_id res chain seq x y z
N MET A 1 -2.07 -64.54 -19.97
CA MET A 1 -2.93 -64.65 -21.17
C MET A 1 -3.71 -63.37 -21.32
N ALA A 2 -3.37 -62.57 -22.32
CA ALA A 2 -4.15 -61.46 -22.89
C ALA A 2 -5.26 -62.05 -23.79
N PRO A 3 -6.20 -61.28 -24.42
CA PRO A 3 -6.12 -59.92 -24.90
C PRO A 3 -7.41 -59.07 -24.69
N GLY A 4 -7.37 -57.74 -24.66
CA GLY A 4 -7.51 -56.85 -25.83
C GLY A 4 -8.93 -56.31 -25.97
N ALA A 5 -9.17 -55.02 -25.67
CA ALA A 5 -10.36 -54.28 -26.10
C ALA A 5 -9.99 -52.90 -26.67
N ARG A 6 -10.36 -52.71 -27.93
CA ARG A 6 -10.09 -51.54 -28.79
C ARG A 6 -11.04 -50.37 -28.44
N ARG A 7 -10.56 -49.14 -28.52
CA ARG A 7 -11.33 -47.88 -28.52
C ARG A 7 -11.98 -47.64 -29.87
N PRO A 8 -13.17 -47.03 -29.93
CA PRO A 8 -13.80 -46.62 -31.22
C PRO A 8 -13.31 -45.23 -31.65
N MET A 9 -13.04 -45.12 -32.95
CA MET A 9 -12.73 -43.90 -33.69
C MET A 9 -13.99 -43.09 -34.00
N HIS A 10 -13.90 -41.75 -33.95
CA HIS A 10 -14.88 -40.82 -34.50
C HIS A 10 -14.65 -40.56 -35.99
N PRO A 11 -15.70 -40.34 -36.80
CA PRO A 11 -15.57 -40.17 -38.24
C PRO A 11 -15.30 -38.68 -38.60
N THR A 12 -14.36 -38.51 -39.51
CA THR A 12 -14.03 -37.28 -40.23
C THR A 12 -15.10 -36.95 -41.28
N ARG A 13 -15.58 -35.71 -41.30
CA ARG A 13 -16.38 -35.15 -42.40
C ARG A 13 -15.46 -34.54 -43.48
N THR A 14 -15.50 -35.11 -44.67
CA THR A 14 -14.92 -34.63 -45.92
C THR A 14 -15.86 -33.66 -46.62
N PHE A 15 -15.32 -32.56 -47.16
CA PHE A 15 -15.96 -31.72 -48.14
C PHE A 15 -15.35 -32.00 -49.53
N PRO A 16 -16.11 -32.02 -50.64
CA PRO A 16 -15.59 -32.23 -51.97
C PRO A 16 -15.19 -30.91 -52.64
N GLY A 17 -14.14 -30.98 -53.44
CA GLY A 17 -13.45 -29.90 -54.10
C GLY A 17 -13.92 -29.56 -55.49
N GLY A 18 -13.31 -28.53 -56.05
CA GLY A 18 -13.48 -27.70 -57.15
C GLY A 18 -13.64 -28.28 -58.57
N PRO A 19 -13.51 -27.56 -59.69
CA PRO A 19 -12.22 -27.09 -60.20
C PRO A 19 -12.24 -25.81 -61.11
N GLY A 20 -11.03 -25.28 -61.40
CA GLY A 20 -10.64 -24.68 -62.67
C GLY A 20 -10.65 -23.16 -62.85
N GLY A 21 -9.44 -22.53 -63.01
CA GLY A 21 -9.26 -21.19 -63.60
C GLY A 21 -9.24 -21.24 -65.16
N PRO A 22 -8.75 -20.23 -65.93
CA PRO A 22 -7.90 -19.07 -65.65
C PRO A 22 -8.27 -17.77 -66.44
N GLY A 23 -7.58 -16.64 -66.23
CA GLY A 23 -7.41 -15.57 -67.23
C GLY A 23 -7.75 -14.14 -66.76
N GLY A 24 -6.77 -13.22 -66.70
CA GLY A 24 -6.95 -11.75 -66.63
C GLY A 24 -7.03 -11.15 -68.06
N PRO A 25 -6.84 -9.81 -68.28
CA PRO A 25 -6.77 -8.63 -67.44
C PRO A 25 -7.67 -7.44 -67.93
N GLY A 26 -7.75 -6.33 -67.21
CA GLY A 26 -8.17 -5.02 -67.73
C GLY A 26 -9.02 -4.16 -66.79
N GLY A 27 -8.56 -2.99 -66.37
CA GLY A 27 -9.36 -1.94 -65.76
C GLY A 27 -10.03 -1.05 -66.81
N PRO A 28 -10.57 0.14 -66.53
CA PRO A 28 -10.90 0.81 -65.28
C PRO A 28 -12.36 1.39 -65.27
N GLY A 29 -12.79 1.97 -64.15
CA GLY A 29 -13.82 2.99 -64.19
C GLY A 29 -15.02 2.85 -63.28
N GLY A 30 -15.31 3.89 -62.50
CA GLY A 30 -16.67 4.29 -62.19
C GLY A 30 -17.19 4.17 -60.78
N ARG A 31 -17.13 5.28 -60.00
CA ARG A 31 -17.96 5.55 -58.84
C ARG A 31 -19.41 5.87 -59.25
N PRO A 32 -20.40 5.59 -58.40
CA PRO A 32 -21.33 6.62 -57.92
C PRO A 32 -21.53 6.49 -56.40
N GLY A 33 -21.67 7.49 -55.57
CA GLY A 33 -22.44 8.70 -55.59
C GLY A 33 -23.37 8.68 -54.36
N PHE A 34 -22.98 9.32 -53.17
CA PHE A 34 -23.86 9.52 -52.04
C PHE A 34 -24.40 10.96 -52.05
N PRO A 35 -25.64 11.24 -51.66
CA PRO A 35 -26.23 12.57 -51.67
C PRO A 35 -25.86 13.41 -50.46
N ALA A 36 -25.77 14.73 -50.73
CA ALA A 36 -25.34 15.78 -49.84
C ALA A 36 -26.40 16.20 -48.81
N ARG A 37 -25.95 16.63 -47.62
CA ARG A 37 -26.70 17.42 -46.65
C ARG A 37 -26.30 18.89 -46.75
N PRO A 38 -27.22 19.86 -46.51
CA PRO A 38 -26.99 21.29 -46.74
C PRO A 38 -26.26 21.99 -45.59
N GLY A 39 -25.59 23.09 -46.00
CA GLY A 39 -24.54 23.78 -45.29
C GLY A 39 -24.95 24.81 -44.24
N PHE A 40 -23.94 25.21 -43.49
CA PHE A 40 -23.87 26.40 -42.63
C PHE A 40 -22.78 27.33 -43.17
N PRO A 41 -22.91 28.69 -43.00
CA PRO A 41 -22.08 29.66 -43.71
C PRO A 41 -20.71 29.92 -43.06
N ALA A 42 -19.80 30.29 -43.93
CA ALA A 42 -18.40 30.55 -43.67
C ALA A 42 -18.12 31.89 -42.97
N ARG A 43 -17.12 31.95 -42.12
CA ARG A 43 -16.45 33.16 -41.67
C ARG A 43 -15.10 33.33 -42.42
N PRO A 44 -14.71 34.56 -42.76
CA PRO A 44 -13.54 34.81 -43.62
C PRO A 44 -12.21 34.76 -42.84
N GLY A 45 -11.21 34.25 -43.57
CA GLY A 45 -9.85 34.14 -43.13
C GLY A 45 -9.03 35.43 -43.25
N PHE A 46 -7.93 35.50 -42.48
CA PHE A 46 -6.82 36.42 -42.73
C PHE A 46 -5.56 35.62 -43.01
N GLY A 47 -4.94 35.99 -44.11
CA GLY A 47 -3.82 35.29 -44.70
C GLY A 47 -2.46 35.65 -44.10
N ASN A 48 -1.56 34.73 -44.33
CA ASN A 48 -0.12 34.74 -44.15
C ASN A 48 0.60 35.92 -44.82
N ARG A 49 1.61 36.46 -44.16
CA ARG A 49 2.87 36.79 -44.87
C ARG A 49 4.08 36.78 -43.93
N ALA A 50 5.13 36.20 -44.45
CA ALA A 50 6.43 35.98 -43.85
C ALA A 50 7.37 37.20 -43.88
N GLY A 51 8.38 37.19 -43.00
CA GLY A 51 9.73 37.62 -43.33
C GLY A 51 10.31 38.81 -42.58
N GLY A 52 11.45 38.65 -41.91
CA GLY A 52 12.51 39.64 -41.86
C GLY A 52 12.98 40.12 -40.48
N THR A 53 14.03 39.51 -39.97
CA THR A 53 15.24 40.02 -39.28
C THR A 53 15.23 41.38 -38.57
N GLY A 54 15.73 41.33 -37.28
CA GLY A 54 16.00 42.37 -36.29
C GLY A 54 16.97 43.53 -36.67
N PRO A 55 17.69 44.26 -35.77
CA PRO A 55 17.56 44.43 -34.32
C PRO A 55 17.60 45.93 -33.86
N GLY A 56 17.31 46.17 -32.57
CA GLY A 56 17.91 47.30 -31.85
C GLY A 56 17.07 48.55 -31.57
N GLY A 57 17.03 49.00 -30.30
CA GLY A 57 16.99 50.43 -29.96
C GLY A 57 15.84 50.95 -29.09
N LEU A 58 16.10 51.08 -27.78
CA LEU A 58 15.82 52.24 -26.91
C LEU A 58 14.47 53.00 -26.92
N LEU A 59 13.91 53.10 -25.71
CA LEU A 59 12.89 54.03 -25.18
C LEU A 59 13.22 55.52 -25.46
N PRO A 60 12.37 56.54 -25.25
CA PRO A 60 11.31 56.75 -24.27
C PRO A 60 10.13 57.70 -24.73
N PRO A 61 9.47 58.52 -23.84
CA PRO A 61 8.03 58.47 -23.60
C PRO A 61 7.30 59.71 -24.12
N THR A 62 5.99 59.78 -23.93
CA THR A 62 5.10 60.96 -23.81
C THR A 62 3.76 60.72 -24.48
N GLU A 63 2.76 61.02 -23.91
CA GLU A 63 1.87 62.12 -23.58
C GLU A 63 0.39 61.73 -23.74
N ALA A 64 -0.37 62.31 -22.87
CA ALA A 64 -1.78 62.14 -22.67
C ALA A 64 -2.67 62.91 -23.65
N ALA A 65 -3.96 62.55 -23.64
CA ALA A 65 -5.21 63.27 -23.88
C ALA A 65 -5.84 63.13 -25.28
N PRO A 66 -7.12 63.48 -25.44
CA PRO A 66 -8.20 63.64 -24.48
C PRO A 66 -9.52 62.97 -24.91
N THR A 67 -10.46 62.89 -23.96
CA THR A 67 -11.87 62.51 -24.11
C THR A 67 -12.70 63.55 -24.91
N PRO A 68 -13.75 63.12 -25.62
CA PRO A 68 -14.91 63.97 -25.91
C PRO A 68 -16.22 63.44 -25.31
N GLY A 69 -16.88 64.18 -24.57
CA GLY A 69 -18.07 64.97 -24.77
C GLY A 69 -19.40 64.22 -24.65
N ARG A 70 -20.05 64.41 -23.50
CA ARG A 70 -21.40 64.00 -23.18
C ARG A 70 -22.40 65.08 -23.66
N PRO A 71 -23.52 64.79 -24.35
CA PRO A 71 -24.58 65.77 -24.57
C PRO A 71 -25.54 65.88 -23.41
N GLN A 72 -25.80 67.10 -23.02
CA GLN A 72 -26.83 67.52 -22.07
C GLN A 72 -28.22 67.46 -22.69
N ARG A 73 -29.23 67.22 -21.86
CA ARG A 73 -30.63 67.58 -22.12
C ARG A 73 -31.17 68.46 -21.00
N PRO A 74 -32.01 69.43 -21.33
CA PRO A 74 -32.41 70.51 -20.42
C PRO A 74 -33.75 70.30 -19.68
N GLY A 75 -33.78 70.78 -18.48
CA GLY A 75 -34.81 71.56 -17.85
C GLY A 75 -36.16 71.00 -17.53
N GLN A 76 -36.47 71.00 -16.23
CA GLN A 76 -37.76 71.50 -15.78
C GLN A 76 -37.71 72.06 -14.31
N ARG A 77 -38.28 73.28 -14.17
CA ARG A 77 -38.42 74.06 -12.98
C ARG A 77 -39.51 73.45 -12.04
N GLY A 78 -39.42 73.68 -10.74
CA GLY A 78 -40.54 73.75 -9.91
C GLY A 78 -40.33 73.64 -8.39
N ARG A 79 -40.26 74.77 -7.71
CA ARG A 79 -40.83 75.10 -6.40
C ARG A 79 -40.55 74.19 -5.21
N GLY A 80 -39.97 74.72 -4.17
CA GLY A 80 -40.56 75.46 -3.06
C GLY A 80 -40.06 74.82 -1.76
N GLY A 81 -39.23 75.49 -0.98
CA GLY A 81 -38.78 75.08 0.34
C GLY A 81 -39.81 75.18 1.40
N PRO A 82 -39.54 74.75 2.61
CA PRO A 82 -39.47 75.72 3.69
C PRO A 82 -38.20 75.59 4.56
N ARG A 83 -37.95 76.75 5.18
CA ARG A 83 -36.91 77.12 6.13
C ARG A 83 -36.79 76.16 7.30
N TYR A 84 -35.56 75.84 7.64
CA TYR A 84 -35.17 75.28 8.92
C TYR A 84 -35.10 76.38 9.96
N GLU A 85 -35.95 76.29 10.99
CA GLU A 85 -35.82 77.00 12.25
C GLU A 85 -34.81 76.27 13.15
N LYS A 86 -33.80 77.04 13.60
CA LYS A 86 -33.02 76.68 14.78
C LYS A 86 -33.89 76.64 16.00
N ASN A 87 -33.91 75.54 16.72
CA ASN A 87 -33.85 75.52 18.20
C ASN A 87 -34.14 74.12 18.76
N LYS A 88 -33.23 73.52 19.43
CA LYS A 88 -33.19 73.22 20.87
C LYS A 88 -32.14 72.17 21.11
N GLU A 89 -31.13 72.52 21.87
CA GLU A 89 -30.28 71.66 22.58
C GLU A 89 -31.06 70.61 23.34
N VAL A 90 -31.01 69.36 22.88
CA VAL A 90 -31.40 68.20 23.70
C VAL A 90 -30.13 67.60 24.22
N ALA A 91 -30.00 67.66 25.54
CA ALA A 91 -28.91 67.09 26.30
C ALA A 91 -28.52 65.64 25.79
N LEU A 92 -27.31 65.47 25.44
CA LEU A 92 -26.68 64.17 25.24
C LEU A 92 -26.81 63.35 26.52
N LYS A 93 -27.76 62.42 26.54
CA LYS A 93 -27.82 61.38 27.56
C LYS A 93 -26.49 60.64 27.48
N GLY A 94 -25.80 60.62 28.62
CA GLY A 94 -24.44 60.06 28.75
C GLY A 94 -24.31 58.68 28.15
N TYR A 95 -23.30 58.53 27.29
CA TYR A 95 -22.77 57.29 26.85
C TYR A 95 -22.12 56.65 28.08
N ALA A 96 -22.85 55.80 28.77
CA ALA A 96 -22.24 54.90 29.74
C ALA A 96 -21.38 53.90 28.94
N PRO A 97 -20.06 53.79 29.17
CA PRO A 97 -19.27 52.74 28.55
C PRO A 97 -19.84 51.41 29.03
N SER A 98 -20.33 50.61 28.09
CA SER A 98 -20.72 49.23 28.40
C SER A 98 -19.48 48.52 28.96
N ARG A 99 -19.53 48.20 30.24
CA ARG A 99 -18.60 47.26 30.88
C ARG A 99 -18.70 45.93 30.14
N GLY A 100 -17.61 45.52 29.49
CA GLY A 100 -17.50 44.25 28.80
C GLY A 100 -16.68 44.34 27.52
N ALA A 101 -15.56 45.05 27.53
CA ALA A 101 -14.49 44.69 26.63
C ALA A 101 -13.93 43.39 27.20
N ALA A 102 -14.30 42.26 26.57
CA ALA A 102 -13.65 41.00 26.87
C ALA A 102 -12.17 41.21 26.59
N MET A 103 -11.36 41.18 27.64
CA MET A 103 -9.89 41.14 27.48
C MET A 103 -9.57 39.97 26.58
N ILE A 104 -8.92 40.24 25.48
CA ILE A 104 -8.38 39.20 24.61
C ILE A 104 -7.41 38.37 25.46
N PRO A 105 -7.62 37.06 25.63
CA PRO A 105 -6.74 36.24 26.44
C PRO A 105 -5.35 36.23 25.82
N GLN A 106 -4.35 36.67 26.54
CA GLN A 106 -2.92 36.53 26.17
C GLN A 106 -2.36 35.18 26.60
N GLY A 107 -3.07 34.10 26.41
CA GLY A 107 -2.64 32.73 26.74
C GLY A 107 -3.34 31.73 25.84
N GLU A 108 -2.73 30.56 25.69
CA GLU A 108 -3.34 29.46 24.96
C GLU A 108 -4.67 29.06 25.59
N VAL A 109 -5.75 29.34 24.89
CA VAL A 109 -7.09 28.96 25.33
C VAL A 109 -7.26 27.47 25.03
N PRO A 110 -7.78 26.64 25.96
CA PRO A 110 -8.04 25.24 25.69
C PRO A 110 -8.95 25.08 24.48
N ILE A 111 -8.56 24.21 23.54
CA ILE A 111 -9.31 23.94 22.32
C ILE A 111 -10.63 23.27 22.70
N THR A 112 -11.72 23.97 22.46
CA THR A 112 -13.08 23.50 22.79
C THR A 112 -13.92 23.19 21.56
N LYS A 113 -13.53 23.70 20.37
CA LYS A 113 -14.26 23.51 19.11
C LYS A 113 -13.30 23.18 17.97
N THR A 114 -13.72 22.27 17.11
CA THR A 114 -13.09 22.04 15.79
C THR A 114 -13.95 22.70 14.73
N ILE A 115 -13.35 23.51 13.88
CA ILE A 115 -14.05 24.18 12.77
C ILE A 115 -13.40 23.82 11.45
N THR A 116 -14.21 23.57 10.43
CA THR A 116 -13.76 23.34 9.07
C THR A 116 -13.88 24.65 8.27
N VAL A 117 -12.80 25.06 7.65
CA VAL A 117 -12.68 26.37 7.00
C VAL A 117 -12.11 26.18 5.60
N THR A 118 -12.65 26.90 4.61
CA THR A 118 -12.13 26.86 3.23
C THR A 118 -10.87 27.72 3.10
N GLU A 119 -9.97 27.28 2.24
CA GLU A 119 -8.83 28.10 1.83
C GLU A 119 -9.30 29.39 1.19
N GLY A 120 -8.71 30.52 1.61
CA GLY A 120 -9.13 31.85 1.14
C GLY A 120 -10.42 32.38 1.79
N ILE A 121 -10.85 31.85 2.95
CA ILE A 121 -12.03 32.34 3.68
C ILE A 121 -11.91 33.83 3.98
N SER A 122 -13.03 34.53 3.91
CA SER A 122 -13.06 35.95 4.29
C SER A 122 -13.06 36.12 5.83
N VAL A 123 -12.54 37.28 6.30
CA VAL A 123 -12.51 37.61 7.73
C VAL A 123 -13.92 37.56 8.32
N LYS A 124 -14.96 37.93 7.56
CA LYS A 124 -16.34 37.89 7.96
C LYS A 124 -16.83 36.47 8.22
N ASP A 125 -16.58 35.58 7.27
CA ASP A 125 -17.05 34.19 7.33
C ASP A 125 -16.31 33.39 8.42
N LEU A 126 -15.01 33.69 8.61
CA LEU A 126 -14.24 33.13 9.71
C LEU A 126 -14.78 33.58 11.08
N ALA A 127 -15.14 34.87 11.21
CA ALA A 127 -15.73 35.39 12.43
C ALA A 127 -17.08 34.74 12.75
N GLU A 128 -17.88 34.46 11.73
CA GLU A 128 -19.18 33.79 11.86
C GLU A 128 -19.00 32.32 12.30
N LYS A 129 -18.04 31.58 11.71
CA LYS A 129 -17.73 30.20 12.11
C LYS A 129 -17.14 30.08 13.51
N LEU A 130 -16.37 31.07 13.95
CA LEU A 130 -15.81 31.15 15.31
C LEU A 130 -16.81 31.66 16.34
N ASP A 131 -17.99 32.13 15.91
CA ASP A 131 -19.00 32.80 16.76
C ASP A 131 -18.43 34.03 17.49
N VAL A 132 -17.58 34.80 16.80
CA VAL A 132 -16.87 35.98 17.29
C VAL A 132 -17.25 37.20 16.46
N ARG A 133 -17.21 38.39 17.06
CA ARG A 133 -17.46 39.61 16.29
C ARG A 133 -16.29 39.89 15.32
N GLY A 134 -16.58 40.16 14.06
CA GLY A 134 -15.56 40.47 13.07
C GLY A 134 -14.59 41.61 13.45
N LYS A 135 -15.02 42.54 14.31
CA LYS A 135 -14.15 43.60 14.86
C LYS A 135 -13.07 43.07 15.79
N ASP A 136 -13.38 42.06 16.58
CA ASP A 136 -12.43 41.47 17.53
C ASP A 136 -11.39 40.63 16.78
N LEU A 137 -11.81 39.94 15.71
CA LEU A 137 -10.92 39.23 14.81
C LEU A 137 -9.95 40.16 14.08
N ILE A 138 -10.46 41.29 13.53
CA ILE A 138 -9.63 42.31 12.87
C ILE A 138 -8.64 42.92 13.86
N ALA A 139 -9.08 43.22 15.11
CA ALA A 139 -8.22 43.75 16.16
C ALA A 139 -7.05 42.76 16.48
N THR A 140 -7.33 41.46 16.54
CA THR A 140 -6.33 40.41 16.77
C THR A 140 -5.35 40.31 15.63
N LEU A 141 -5.81 40.36 14.38
CA LEU A 141 -4.96 40.36 13.19
C LEU A 141 -4.09 41.63 13.12
N LEU A 142 -4.66 42.80 13.47
CA LEU A 142 -3.92 44.07 13.52
C LEU A 142 -2.80 44.05 14.57
N MET A 143 -3.06 43.45 15.74
CA MET A 143 -2.02 43.29 16.79
C MET A 143 -0.87 42.41 16.33
N ARG A 144 -1.10 41.50 15.40
CA ARG A 144 -0.05 40.67 14.76
C ARG A 144 0.62 41.38 13.57
N GLY A 145 0.26 42.61 13.26
CA GLY A 145 0.82 43.39 12.17
C GLY A 145 0.19 43.09 10.81
N VAL A 146 -0.89 42.33 10.75
CA VAL A 146 -1.60 42.00 9.50
C VAL A 146 -2.78 42.96 9.34
N MET A 147 -2.67 43.87 8.36
CA MET A 147 -3.78 44.79 8.03
C MET A 147 -4.74 44.10 7.07
N VAL A 148 -5.94 43.80 7.54
CA VAL A 148 -6.97 43.16 6.71
C VAL A 148 -8.30 43.90 6.80
N THR A 149 -9.06 43.82 5.71
CA THR A 149 -10.43 44.31 5.63
C THR A 149 -11.41 43.16 5.84
N VAL A 150 -12.68 43.50 6.18
CA VAL A 150 -13.73 42.51 6.49
C VAL A 150 -13.95 41.47 5.38
N ASN A 151 -13.76 41.86 4.13
CA ASN A 151 -14.00 41.02 2.96
C ASN A 151 -12.70 40.45 2.35
N GLN A 152 -11.57 40.62 3.02
CA GLN A 152 -10.31 40.12 2.53
C GLN A 152 -10.15 38.65 2.88
N SER A 153 -9.61 37.86 1.94
CA SER A 153 -9.27 36.46 2.15
C SER A 153 -8.05 36.31 3.05
N LEU A 154 -8.07 35.32 3.91
CA LEU A 154 -6.99 34.97 4.82
C LEU A 154 -6.25 33.72 4.31
N ASP A 155 -4.94 33.71 4.55
CA ASP A 155 -4.10 32.55 4.28
C ASP A 155 -4.37 31.44 5.31
N GLY A 156 -4.27 30.17 4.88
CA GLY A 156 -4.60 28.99 5.68
C GLY A 156 -3.81 28.85 6.98
N GLU A 157 -2.53 29.26 6.97
CA GLU A 157 -1.70 29.26 8.19
C GLU A 157 -2.16 30.30 9.20
N LEU A 158 -2.45 31.51 8.72
CA LEU A 158 -2.98 32.58 9.55
C LEU A 158 -4.33 32.22 10.14
N VAL A 159 -5.18 31.51 9.39
CA VAL A 159 -6.50 31.04 9.89
C VAL A 159 -6.32 30.06 11.02
N LYS A 160 -5.42 29.10 10.93
CA LYS A 160 -5.15 28.12 12.00
C LYS A 160 -4.64 28.79 13.27
N ASP A 161 -3.72 29.72 13.11
CA ASP A 161 -3.13 30.45 14.24
C ASP A 161 -4.12 31.35 14.95
N VAL A 162 -4.99 32.01 14.20
CA VAL A 162 -6.05 32.86 14.75
C VAL A 162 -7.13 32.01 15.41
N ALA A 163 -7.55 30.92 14.80
CA ALA A 163 -8.54 30.02 15.37
C ALA A 163 -8.09 29.45 16.73
N ARG A 164 -6.82 29.07 16.86
CA ARG A 164 -6.24 28.59 18.13
C ARG A 164 -6.30 29.63 19.24
N GLN A 165 -6.12 30.91 18.95
CA GLN A 165 -6.25 31.96 19.95
C GLN A 165 -7.70 32.14 20.48
N PHE A 166 -8.68 31.77 19.66
CA PHE A 166 -10.08 31.77 20.06
C PHE A 166 -10.57 30.42 20.62
N GLY A 167 -9.63 29.45 20.87
CA GLY A 167 -9.95 28.16 21.44
C GLY A 167 -10.60 27.18 20.44
N ALA A 168 -10.38 27.39 19.14
CA ALA A 168 -10.84 26.50 18.08
C ALA A 168 -9.66 25.92 17.29
N ASP A 169 -9.74 24.64 16.93
CA ASP A 169 -8.82 24.07 15.97
C ASP A 169 -9.45 24.16 14.57
N ALA A 170 -8.75 24.83 13.64
CA ALA A 170 -9.24 25.04 12.28
C ALA A 170 -8.60 24.05 11.31
N THR A 171 -9.41 23.18 10.72
CA THR A 171 -9.03 22.36 9.59
C THR A 171 -9.30 23.13 8.30
N VAL A 172 -8.23 23.54 7.61
CA VAL A 172 -8.36 24.24 6.33
C VAL A 172 -8.54 23.20 5.22
N ILE A 173 -9.64 23.29 4.51
CA ILE A 173 -9.96 22.47 3.33
C ILE A 173 -10.05 23.35 2.09
N THR A 174 -9.82 22.79 0.90
CA THR A 174 -10.04 23.52 -0.35
C THR A 174 -11.54 23.73 -0.58
N VAL A 175 -11.89 24.71 -1.45
CA VAL A 175 -13.30 24.96 -1.83
C VAL A 175 -13.89 23.71 -2.48
N GLU A 176 -13.05 22.97 -3.25
CA GLU A 176 -13.43 21.72 -3.92
C GLU A 176 -13.65 20.59 -2.90
N ASP A 177 -12.79 20.45 -1.86
CA ASP A 177 -12.99 19.50 -0.76
C ASP A 177 -14.31 19.81 -0.01
N GLN A 178 -14.64 21.09 0.17
CA GLN A 178 -15.90 21.46 0.79
C GLN A 178 -17.10 21.07 -0.07
N LEU A 179 -17.07 21.35 -1.37
CA LEU A 179 -18.12 20.95 -2.30
C LEU A 179 -18.27 19.43 -2.37
N GLU A 180 -17.16 18.69 -2.28
CA GLU A 180 -17.16 17.24 -2.19
C GLU A 180 -17.86 16.76 -0.92
N ASN A 181 -17.48 17.32 0.24
CA ASN A 181 -18.08 16.98 1.52
C ASN A 181 -19.57 17.35 1.56
N GLU A 182 -19.96 18.53 1.06
CA GLU A 182 -21.36 18.94 0.96
C GLU A 182 -22.18 18.03 0.04
N ALA A 183 -21.59 17.57 -1.07
CA ALA A 183 -22.24 16.62 -1.97
C ALA A 183 -22.44 15.25 -1.30
N ILE A 184 -21.46 14.79 -0.52
CA ILE A 184 -21.54 13.54 0.23
C ILE A 184 -22.49 13.68 1.43
N GLU A 185 -22.41 14.77 2.19
CA GLU A 185 -23.30 15.05 3.33
C GLU A 185 -24.74 15.26 2.89
N GLY A 186 -24.99 16.00 1.80
CA GLY A 186 -26.33 16.13 1.20
C GLY A 186 -26.92 14.79 0.79
N PHE A 187 -26.07 13.92 0.23
CA PHE A 187 -26.44 12.55 -0.10
C PHE A 187 -26.73 11.70 1.15
N LEU A 188 -26.04 11.95 2.27
CA LEU A 188 -26.25 11.26 3.55
C LEU A 188 -27.44 11.83 4.34
N ALA A 189 -27.75 13.12 4.20
CA ALA A 189 -28.77 13.80 4.96
C ALA A 189 -30.24 13.57 4.50
N ASP A 190 -30.43 13.21 3.21
CA ASP A 190 -31.76 12.93 2.63
C ASP A 190 -32.42 11.63 3.16
N THR A 191 -31.81 10.99 4.17
CA THR A 191 -32.20 9.64 4.64
C THR A 191 -33.08 9.63 5.91
N SER A 192 -33.41 10.75 6.49
CA SER A 192 -34.11 10.83 7.79
C SER A 192 -35.54 10.24 7.81
N ASN A 193 -36.15 9.97 6.65
CA ASN A 193 -37.52 9.44 6.52
C ASN A 193 -37.60 8.00 5.92
N MET A 194 -36.49 7.31 5.73
CA MET A 194 -36.49 5.96 5.12
C MET A 194 -36.66 4.87 6.16
N VAL A 195 -37.33 3.78 5.77
CA VAL A 195 -37.58 2.62 6.64
C VAL A 195 -36.28 1.84 6.86
N GLU A 196 -35.90 1.66 8.09
CA GLU A 196 -34.80 0.79 8.47
C GLU A 196 -35.27 -0.67 8.53
N VAL A 197 -34.53 -1.55 7.87
CA VAL A 197 -34.78 -3.01 7.84
C VAL A 197 -33.54 -3.72 8.39
N ALA A 198 -33.75 -4.79 9.14
CA ALA A 198 -32.65 -5.64 9.59
C ALA A 198 -31.93 -6.23 8.37
N ARG A 199 -30.59 -6.20 8.38
CA ARG A 199 -29.75 -6.76 7.31
C ARG A 199 -28.97 -7.98 7.77
N ALA A 200 -28.54 -8.79 6.83
CA ALA A 200 -27.63 -9.91 7.11
C ALA A 200 -26.32 -9.39 7.74
N PRO A 201 -25.80 -10.04 8.80
CA PRO A 201 -24.51 -9.65 9.35
C PRO A 201 -23.38 -9.99 8.37
N VAL A 202 -22.38 -9.13 8.35
CA VAL A 202 -21.12 -9.35 7.63
C VAL A 202 -20.07 -9.81 8.63
N VAL A 203 -19.50 -10.98 8.40
CA VAL A 203 -18.61 -11.68 9.33
C VAL A 203 -17.25 -11.93 8.68
N THR A 204 -16.18 -11.41 9.25
CA THR A 204 -14.83 -11.75 8.80
C THR A 204 -14.26 -12.90 9.58
N ILE A 205 -13.72 -13.90 8.88
CA ILE A 205 -12.99 -15.01 9.49
C ILE A 205 -11.50 -14.69 9.50
N MET A 206 -10.89 -14.73 10.69
CA MET A 206 -9.48 -14.46 10.94
C MET A 206 -8.83 -15.56 11.76
N GLY A 207 -7.51 -15.58 11.84
CA GLY A 207 -6.74 -16.54 12.64
C GLY A 207 -5.47 -16.98 11.94
N HIS A 208 -4.73 -17.86 12.58
CA HIS A 208 -3.45 -18.36 12.11
C HIS A 208 -3.58 -19.21 10.83
N VAL A 209 -2.47 -19.35 10.08
CA VAL A 209 -2.36 -20.31 8.97
C VAL A 209 -2.61 -21.71 9.53
N ASP A 210 -3.19 -22.61 8.73
CA ASP A 210 -3.50 -24.01 9.08
C ASP A 210 -4.48 -24.24 10.26
N HIS A 211 -5.07 -23.20 10.84
CA HIS A 211 -6.15 -23.35 11.81
C HIS A 211 -7.49 -23.74 11.19
N GLY A 212 -7.55 -23.85 9.86
CA GLY A 212 -8.70 -24.36 9.12
C GLY A 212 -9.79 -23.34 8.84
N LYS A 213 -9.45 -22.06 8.64
CA LYS A 213 -10.39 -20.98 8.30
C LYS A 213 -11.18 -21.28 7.04
N THR A 214 -10.48 -21.49 5.91
CA THR A 214 -11.09 -21.79 4.61
C THR A 214 -11.85 -23.11 4.63
N SER A 215 -11.31 -24.15 5.31
CA SER A 215 -12.01 -25.42 5.48
C SER A 215 -13.29 -25.27 6.31
N LEU A 216 -13.32 -24.37 7.30
CA LEU A 216 -14.51 -24.05 8.08
C LEU A 216 -15.58 -23.40 7.19
N LEU A 217 -15.18 -22.43 6.37
CA LEU A 217 -16.06 -21.79 5.40
C LEU A 217 -16.59 -22.75 4.35
N ASP A 218 -15.75 -23.62 3.80
CA ASP A 218 -16.17 -24.64 2.85
C ASP A 218 -17.16 -25.62 3.49
N ALA A 219 -16.97 -25.97 4.76
CA ALA A 219 -17.89 -26.83 5.50
C ALA A 219 -19.27 -26.16 5.73
N ILE A 220 -19.30 -24.85 6.03
CA ILE A 220 -20.53 -24.06 6.20
C ILE A 220 -21.24 -23.88 4.85
N ARG A 221 -20.50 -23.60 3.76
CA ARG A 221 -21.05 -23.39 2.41
C ARG A 221 -21.56 -24.68 1.77
N SER A 222 -20.98 -25.82 2.15
CA SER A 222 -21.35 -27.11 1.57
C SER A 222 -22.70 -27.58 2.08
N THR A 223 -23.65 -27.72 1.21
CA THR A 223 -24.94 -28.36 1.49
C THR A 223 -24.89 -29.87 1.21
N GLU A 224 -25.94 -30.57 1.53
CA GLU A 224 -26.05 -32.03 1.20
C GLU A 224 -25.95 -32.29 -0.31
N PHE A 225 -26.32 -31.32 -1.13
CA PHE A 225 -26.39 -31.46 -2.61
C PHE A 225 -25.22 -30.80 -3.34
N GLU A 226 -24.49 -29.89 -2.73
CA GLU A 226 -23.40 -29.14 -3.36
C GLU A 226 -22.18 -29.12 -2.43
N GLN A 227 -21.12 -29.85 -2.80
CA GLN A 227 -19.85 -29.78 -2.11
C GLN A 227 -19.02 -28.63 -2.66
N VAL A 228 -18.64 -27.71 -1.81
CA VAL A 228 -17.75 -26.58 -2.12
C VAL A 228 -16.38 -26.89 -1.54
N ASP A 229 -15.35 -26.84 -2.36
CA ASP A 229 -13.96 -27.07 -1.98
C ASP A 229 -13.09 -26.00 -2.62
N VAL A 230 -13.10 -24.81 -2.02
CA VAL A 230 -12.27 -23.68 -2.46
C VAL A 230 -10.83 -23.86 -1.99
N ALA A 231 -10.65 -24.44 -0.80
CA ALA A 231 -9.35 -24.67 -0.20
C ALA A 231 -8.41 -25.49 -1.10
N SER A 232 -8.94 -26.55 -1.76
CA SER A 232 -8.12 -27.37 -2.66
C SER A 232 -7.88 -26.72 -4.03
N GLY A 233 -8.67 -25.73 -4.40
CA GLY A 233 -8.52 -24.98 -5.66
C GLY A 233 -7.47 -23.87 -5.61
N GLU A 234 -7.08 -23.42 -4.43
CA GLU A 234 -6.08 -22.36 -4.26
C GLU A 234 -4.64 -22.90 -4.33
N ALA A 235 -3.75 -22.10 -4.93
CA ALA A 235 -2.35 -22.45 -5.06
C ALA A 235 -1.69 -22.65 -3.67
N GLY A 236 -1.12 -23.83 -3.43
CA GLY A 236 -0.52 -24.19 -2.15
C GLY A 236 -1.52 -24.56 -1.04
N GLY A 237 -2.82 -24.59 -1.33
CA GLY A 237 -3.88 -24.90 -0.33
C GLY A 237 -4.04 -23.82 0.74
N ILE A 238 -3.60 -22.59 0.46
CA ILE A 238 -3.69 -21.43 1.37
C ILE A 238 -4.47 -20.30 0.71
N THR A 239 -5.33 -19.64 1.49
CA THR A 239 -6.07 -18.46 1.03
C THR A 239 -5.13 -17.27 0.85
N GLN A 240 -5.12 -16.69 -0.35
CA GLN A 240 -4.27 -15.55 -0.72
C GLN A 240 -5.07 -14.33 -1.17
N HIS A 241 -6.39 -14.48 -1.35
CA HIS A 241 -7.35 -13.43 -1.75
C HIS A 241 -8.41 -13.23 -0.68
N ILE A 242 -9.08 -12.08 -0.70
CA ILE A 242 -10.25 -11.87 0.15
C ILE A 242 -11.48 -12.43 -0.59
N GLY A 243 -12.01 -13.55 -0.12
CA GLY A 243 -13.26 -14.11 -0.59
C GLY A 243 -14.46 -13.49 0.13
N ALA A 244 -15.57 -13.23 -0.59
CA ALA A 244 -16.82 -12.78 0.00
C ALA A 244 -17.95 -13.70 -0.45
N TYR A 245 -18.67 -14.29 0.51
CA TYR A 245 -19.64 -15.33 0.24
C TYR A 245 -20.91 -15.12 1.05
N LYS A 246 -22.06 -15.32 0.39
CA LYS A 246 -23.36 -15.24 1.03
C LYS A 246 -23.88 -16.66 1.30
N VAL A 247 -24.16 -16.95 2.56
CA VAL A 247 -24.64 -18.25 3.05
C VAL A 247 -26.05 -18.12 3.60
N HIS A 248 -26.91 -19.09 3.27
CA HIS A 248 -28.25 -19.22 3.84
C HIS A 248 -28.23 -20.35 4.87
N VAL A 249 -28.76 -20.11 6.04
CA VAL A 249 -28.92 -21.15 7.05
C VAL A 249 -30.04 -22.10 6.61
N THR A 250 -29.69 -23.35 6.29
CA THR A 250 -30.59 -24.31 5.64
C THR A 250 -31.19 -25.34 6.59
N LYS A 251 -30.74 -25.42 7.86
CA LYS A 251 -31.20 -26.42 8.81
C LYS A 251 -32.58 -26.07 9.38
N PRO A 252 -33.63 -26.91 9.13
CA PRO A 252 -35.01 -26.59 9.52
C PRO A 252 -35.24 -26.49 11.04
N ASP A 253 -34.42 -27.21 11.83
CA ASP A 253 -34.55 -27.25 13.28
C ASP A 253 -33.87 -26.09 14.00
N SER A 254 -33.09 -25.27 13.27
CA SER A 254 -32.42 -24.11 13.82
C SER A 254 -33.35 -22.89 13.90
N PRO A 255 -33.35 -22.15 15.02
CA PRO A 255 -34.06 -20.84 15.12
C PRO A 255 -33.58 -19.83 14.08
N ALA A 256 -32.42 -20.08 13.48
CA ALA A 256 -31.80 -19.26 12.44
C ALA A 256 -32.23 -19.62 10.98
N PHE A 257 -33.13 -20.63 10.83
CA PHE A 257 -33.55 -21.13 9.52
C PHE A 257 -34.02 -20.01 8.55
N GLY A 258 -33.47 -20.02 7.35
CA GLY A 258 -33.79 -19.06 6.29
C GLY A 258 -33.11 -17.70 6.43
N ARG A 259 -32.34 -17.45 7.49
CA ARG A 259 -31.55 -16.23 7.64
C ARG A 259 -30.28 -16.31 6.79
N GLU A 260 -29.75 -15.14 6.47
CA GLU A 260 -28.55 -14.99 5.65
C GLU A 260 -27.38 -14.48 6.50
N ILE A 261 -26.18 -14.97 6.21
CA ILE A 261 -24.91 -14.51 6.78
C ILE A 261 -23.94 -14.26 5.62
N VAL A 262 -23.19 -13.19 5.67
CA VAL A 262 -22.14 -12.90 4.67
C VAL A 262 -20.78 -13.10 5.32
N PHE A 263 -20.01 -14.00 4.77
CA PHE A 263 -18.65 -14.29 5.24
C PHE A 263 -17.60 -13.63 4.35
N LEU A 264 -16.59 -13.05 4.99
CA LEU A 264 -15.35 -12.61 4.35
C LEU A 264 -14.21 -13.50 4.81
N ASP A 265 -13.60 -14.24 3.89
CA ASP A 265 -12.39 -15.02 4.15
C ASP A 265 -11.16 -14.12 4.01
N THR A 266 -10.25 -14.19 4.97
CA THR A 266 -9.02 -13.42 4.96
C THR A 266 -7.79 -14.33 5.07
N PRO A 267 -6.70 -14.01 4.30
CA PRO A 267 -5.46 -14.76 4.39
C PRO A 267 -4.86 -14.74 5.80
N GLY A 268 -4.37 -15.91 6.25
CA GLY A 268 -3.79 -16.06 7.59
C GLY A 268 -2.34 -15.56 7.71
N HIS A 269 -1.59 -15.53 6.63
CA HIS A 269 -0.16 -15.19 6.61
C HIS A 269 0.13 -13.77 7.09
N GLU A 270 1.25 -13.58 7.82
CA GLU A 270 1.69 -12.28 8.37
C GLU A 270 1.77 -11.18 7.30
N ALA A 271 2.24 -11.50 6.09
CA ALA A 271 2.32 -10.54 4.98
C ALA A 271 0.99 -9.81 4.71
N PHE A 272 -0.15 -10.47 4.96
CA PHE A 272 -1.49 -9.95 4.64
C PHE A 272 -2.16 -9.12 5.75
N THR A 273 -1.37 -8.49 6.65
CA THR A 273 -1.88 -7.61 7.73
C THR A 273 -2.86 -6.55 7.24
N ARG A 274 -2.59 -5.91 6.09
CA ARG A 274 -3.50 -4.90 5.51
C ARG A 274 -4.85 -5.49 5.10
N MET A 275 -4.88 -6.70 4.56
CA MET A 275 -6.12 -7.38 4.19
C MET A 275 -6.95 -7.72 5.43
N ARG A 276 -6.33 -8.18 6.54
CA ARG A 276 -7.01 -8.40 7.82
C ARG A 276 -7.58 -7.12 8.42
N ALA A 277 -6.80 -6.03 8.42
CA ALA A 277 -7.26 -4.72 8.88
C ALA A 277 -8.44 -4.20 8.05
N ARG A 278 -8.42 -4.43 6.73
CA ARG A 278 -9.54 -4.09 5.82
C ARG A 278 -10.77 -4.93 6.15
N GLY A 279 -10.61 -6.25 6.31
CA GLY A 279 -11.69 -7.15 6.72
C GLY A 279 -12.36 -6.66 8.00
N ALA A 280 -11.58 -6.39 9.06
CA ALA A 280 -12.12 -5.91 10.34
C ALA A 280 -12.89 -4.59 10.24
N LYS A 281 -12.49 -3.67 9.36
CA LYS A 281 -13.17 -2.36 9.20
C LYS A 281 -14.52 -2.44 8.47
N VAL A 282 -14.68 -3.45 7.63
CA VAL A 282 -15.84 -3.58 6.73
C VAL A 282 -16.94 -4.43 7.35
N THR A 283 -16.63 -5.20 8.40
CA THR A 283 -17.49 -6.22 9.01
C THR A 283 -18.15 -5.78 10.30
N ASP A 284 -19.23 -6.49 10.63
CA ASP A 284 -20.03 -6.31 11.85
C ASP A 284 -19.54 -7.21 12.99
N ILE A 285 -18.98 -8.39 12.65
CA ILE A 285 -18.51 -9.40 13.61
C ILE A 285 -17.20 -10.01 13.08
N VAL A 286 -16.27 -10.30 13.97
CA VAL A 286 -15.05 -11.03 13.65
C VAL A 286 -15.07 -12.39 14.32
N VAL A 287 -14.94 -13.46 13.53
CA VAL A 287 -14.75 -14.82 14.03
C VAL A 287 -13.27 -15.17 14.00
N VAL A 288 -12.70 -15.37 15.18
CA VAL A 288 -11.28 -15.76 15.33
C VAL A 288 -11.21 -17.27 15.45
N VAL A 289 -10.64 -17.91 14.42
CA VAL A 289 -10.48 -19.38 14.40
C VAL A 289 -9.16 -19.78 15.05
N VAL A 290 -9.24 -20.61 16.06
CA VAL A 290 -8.09 -21.15 16.79
C VAL A 290 -8.15 -22.67 16.78
N ALA A 291 -7.07 -23.33 16.38
CA ALA A 291 -7.00 -24.78 16.41
C ALA A 291 -6.76 -25.27 17.85
N ALA A 292 -7.54 -26.24 18.29
CA ALA A 292 -7.49 -26.78 19.66
C ALA A 292 -6.18 -27.54 19.96
N ASP A 293 -5.53 -28.08 18.92
CA ASP A 293 -4.24 -28.79 19.01
C ASP A 293 -3.05 -27.83 19.11
N ASP A 294 -3.05 -26.75 18.33
CA ASP A 294 -1.92 -25.79 18.22
C ASP A 294 -1.96 -24.71 19.32
N GLY A 295 -3.17 -24.21 19.66
CA GLY A 295 -3.37 -23.14 20.62
C GLY A 295 -3.26 -21.73 20.00
N VAL A 296 -2.96 -20.72 20.85
CA VAL A 296 -2.90 -19.32 20.42
C VAL A 296 -1.56 -18.97 19.80
N MET A 297 -1.58 -18.60 18.53
CA MET A 297 -0.42 -18.24 17.72
C MET A 297 -0.31 -16.72 17.50
N PRO A 298 0.86 -16.17 17.09
CA PRO A 298 1.06 -14.72 16.94
C PRO A 298 0.03 -14.03 16.04
N GLN A 299 -0.36 -14.67 14.93
CA GLN A 299 -1.35 -14.14 13.99
C GLN A 299 -2.77 -14.14 14.57
N THR A 300 -3.06 -15.03 15.55
CA THR A 300 -4.31 -15.00 16.31
C THR A 300 -4.38 -13.73 17.17
N LEU A 301 -3.27 -13.35 17.80
CA LEU A 301 -3.19 -12.13 18.60
C LEU A 301 -3.36 -10.88 17.71
N GLU A 302 -2.71 -10.86 16.56
CA GLU A 302 -2.86 -9.80 15.57
C GLU A 302 -4.33 -9.65 15.12
N ALA A 303 -5.03 -10.76 14.86
CA ALA A 303 -6.44 -10.76 14.50
C ALA A 303 -7.33 -10.14 15.59
N ILE A 304 -7.06 -10.46 16.86
CA ILE A 304 -7.75 -9.89 18.02
C ILE A 304 -7.47 -8.39 18.12
N ASP A 305 -6.22 -7.96 17.92
CA ASP A 305 -5.85 -6.54 17.98
C ASP A 305 -6.53 -5.74 16.86
N HIS A 306 -6.65 -6.30 15.64
CA HIS A 306 -7.40 -5.68 14.55
C HIS A 306 -8.89 -5.55 14.85
N ALA A 307 -9.52 -6.58 15.42
CA ALA A 307 -10.93 -6.55 15.81
C ALA A 307 -11.17 -5.51 16.92
N LYS A 308 -10.30 -5.46 17.95
CA LYS A 308 -10.36 -4.46 19.02
C LYS A 308 -10.17 -3.03 18.49
N ALA A 309 -9.21 -2.82 17.58
CA ALA A 309 -8.97 -1.52 16.95
C ALA A 309 -10.16 -1.05 16.11
N ALA A 310 -10.85 -1.97 15.44
CA ALA A 310 -12.08 -1.71 14.70
C ALA A 310 -13.32 -1.60 15.59
N LYS A 311 -13.23 -1.94 16.89
CA LYS A 311 -14.34 -1.98 17.87
C LYS A 311 -15.47 -2.92 17.45
N VAL A 312 -15.11 -4.04 16.83
CA VAL A 312 -16.06 -5.05 16.35
C VAL A 312 -16.12 -6.20 17.36
N PRO A 313 -17.32 -6.74 17.68
CA PRO A 313 -17.47 -7.90 18.56
C PRO A 313 -16.73 -9.13 18.00
N ILE A 314 -16.15 -9.90 18.91
CA ILE A 314 -15.33 -11.07 18.60
C ILE A 314 -16.08 -12.32 19.03
N ILE A 315 -16.10 -13.34 18.17
CA ILE A 315 -16.49 -14.72 18.49
C ILE A 315 -15.26 -15.60 18.28
N VAL A 316 -14.97 -16.50 19.19
CA VAL A 316 -13.86 -17.45 19.05
C VAL A 316 -14.39 -18.80 18.63
N ALA A 317 -13.98 -19.29 17.46
CA ALA A 317 -14.26 -20.63 16.99
C ALA A 317 -13.05 -21.53 17.28
N VAL A 318 -13.17 -22.42 18.26
CA VAL A 318 -12.14 -23.40 18.61
C VAL A 318 -12.30 -24.60 17.68
N ASN A 319 -11.46 -24.68 16.65
CA ASN A 319 -11.55 -25.67 15.59
C ASN A 319 -10.68 -26.92 15.88
N LYS A 320 -10.89 -27.99 15.10
CA LYS A 320 -10.17 -29.26 15.16
C LYS A 320 -10.41 -30.04 16.49
N ILE A 321 -11.57 -29.90 17.12
CA ILE A 321 -11.91 -30.64 18.34
C ILE A 321 -11.99 -32.18 18.12
N ASP A 322 -11.97 -32.61 16.87
CA ASP A 322 -11.98 -34.04 16.49
C ASP A 322 -10.61 -34.71 16.66
N LYS A 323 -9.55 -33.97 16.88
CA LYS A 323 -8.20 -34.51 17.12
C LYS A 323 -8.03 -35.01 18.56
N PRO A 324 -7.27 -36.10 18.80
CA PRO A 324 -7.04 -36.64 20.15
C PRO A 324 -6.22 -35.69 21.05
N GLU A 325 -5.46 -34.78 20.46
CA GLU A 325 -4.60 -33.81 21.15
C GLU A 325 -5.33 -32.45 21.38
N ALA A 326 -6.61 -32.37 21.04
CA ALA A 326 -7.40 -31.16 21.17
C ALA A 326 -7.64 -30.79 22.65
N ASP A 327 -7.27 -29.60 23.06
CA ASP A 327 -7.51 -29.04 24.39
C ASP A 327 -8.16 -27.64 24.31
N PRO A 328 -9.47 -27.53 24.18
CA PRO A 328 -10.20 -26.28 24.17
C PRO A 328 -9.95 -25.41 25.41
N THR A 329 -9.81 -26.05 26.59
CA THR A 329 -9.58 -25.34 27.86
C THR A 329 -8.26 -24.59 27.87
N ARG A 330 -7.23 -25.21 27.32
CA ARG A 330 -5.92 -24.56 27.12
C ARG A 330 -6.04 -23.29 26.27
N VAL A 331 -6.78 -23.35 25.15
CA VAL A 331 -7.02 -22.21 24.27
C VAL A 331 -7.74 -21.08 25.01
N MET A 332 -8.81 -21.41 25.76
CA MET A 332 -9.57 -20.43 26.55
C MET A 332 -8.68 -19.72 27.59
N ASN A 333 -7.84 -20.47 28.32
CA ASN A 333 -6.92 -19.92 29.31
C ASN A 333 -5.87 -19.02 28.67
N GLN A 334 -5.32 -19.39 27.49
CA GLN A 334 -4.35 -18.60 26.77
C GLN A 334 -4.94 -17.26 26.28
N LEU A 335 -6.19 -17.27 25.81
CA LEU A 335 -6.90 -16.07 25.35
C LEU A 335 -7.31 -15.19 26.53
N ALA A 336 -7.75 -15.77 27.64
CA ALA A 336 -8.07 -15.04 28.87
C ALA A 336 -6.86 -14.26 29.40
N ALA A 337 -5.65 -14.84 29.34
CA ALA A 337 -4.40 -14.14 29.68
C ALA A 337 -4.09 -12.93 28.79
N ARG A 338 -4.76 -12.81 27.64
CA ARG A 338 -4.62 -11.69 26.67
C ARG A 338 -5.84 -10.74 26.69
N GLY A 339 -6.72 -10.88 27.69
CA GLY A 339 -7.90 -10.02 27.85
C GLY A 339 -9.04 -10.36 26.87
N VAL A 340 -9.14 -11.62 26.46
CA VAL A 340 -10.28 -12.18 25.71
C VAL A 340 -10.85 -13.30 26.57
N GLN A 341 -11.83 -12.96 27.39
CA GLN A 341 -12.42 -13.86 28.37
C GLN A 341 -13.74 -14.42 27.85
N ALA A 342 -13.93 -15.75 28.03
CA ALA A 342 -15.16 -16.41 27.65
C ALA A 342 -16.33 -16.00 28.57
N THR A 343 -17.53 -15.92 28.02
CA THR A 343 -18.78 -15.65 28.76
C THR A 343 -18.97 -16.67 29.89
N THR A 344 -18.59 -17.93 29.69
CA THR A 344 -18.58 -18.98 30.73
C THR A 344 -17.64 -18.69 31.90
N MET A 345 -16.63 -17.80 31.70
CA MET A 345 -15.68 -17.37 32.73
C MET A 345 -15.94 -15.91 33.19
N GLY A 346 -17.12 -15.35 32.87
CA GLY A 346 -17.51 -13.99 33.24
C GLY A 346 -16.98 -12.88 32.33
N GLY A 347 -16.57 -13.22 31.12
CA GLY A 347 -16.17 -12.27 30.08
C GLY A 347 -17.28 -11.92 29.09
N ASP A 348 -16.89 -11.22 28.01
CA ASP A 348 -17.82 -10.69 26.99
C ASP A 348 -17.69 -11.41 25.63
N VAL A 349 -16.86 -12.45 25.51
CA VAL A 349 -16.57 -13.11 24.24
C VAL A 349 -17.17 -14.51 24.23
N GLU A 350 -17.91 -14.82 23.15
CA GLU A 350 -18.47 -16.14 22.94
C GLU A 350 -17.46 -17.11 22.33
N PHE A 351 -17.41 -18.33 22.88
CA PHE A 351 -16.56 -19.41 22.41
C PHE A 351 -17.41 -20.58 21.91
N VAL A 352 -17.15 -21.01 20.69
CA VAL A 352 -17.83 -22.14 20.06
C VAL A 352 -16.81 -23.19 19.65
N GLU A 353 -16.96 -24.39 20.14
CA GLU A 353 -16.13 -25.55 19.81
C GLU A 353 -16.64 -26.20 18.53
N VAL A 354 -15.82 -26.28 17.48
CA VAL A 354 -16.22 -26.75 16.16
C VAL A 354 -15.25 -27.77 15.56
N SER A 355 -15.72 -28.58 14.64
CA SER A 355 -14.86 -29.35 13.74
C SER A 355 -15.32 -29.14 12.30
N ALA A 356 -14.54 -28.39 11.53
CA ALA A 356 -14.76 -28.20 10.11
C ALA A 356 -14.75 -29.54 9.36
N LYS A 357 -13.79 -30.41 9.67
CA LYS A 357 -13.65 -31.73 9.02
C LYS A 357 -14.80 -32.68 9.24
N LYS A 358 -15.33 -32.75 10.47
CA LYS A 358 -16.45 -33.63 10.83
C LYS A 358 -17.81 -32.93 10.79
N ARG A 359 -17.84 -31.64 10.44
CA ARG A 359 -19.04 -30.80 10.43
C ARG A 359 -19.79 -30.80 11.76
N LEU A 360 -19.04 -30.73 12.87
CA LEU A 360 -19.62 -30.71 14.21
C LEU A 360 -19.80 -29.25 14.65
N ASN A 361 -20.97 -28.97 15.26
CA ASN A 361 -21.31 -27.67 15.87
C ASN A 361 -21.25 -26.48 14.96
N LEU A 362 -21.32 -26.66 13.61
CA LEU A 362 -21.32 -25.53 12.66
C LEU A 362 -22.61 -24.71 12.82
N ASP A 363 -23.75 -25.39 13.03
CA ASP A 363 -25.04 -24.73 13.27
C ASP A 363 -24.98 -23.85 14.53
N ALA A 364 -24.33 -24.32 15.60
CA ALA A 364 -24.17 -23.56 16.83
C ALA A 364 -23.32 -22.28 16.59
N LEU A 365 -22.33 -22.36 15.70
CA LEU A 365 -21.56 -21.17 15.30
C LEU A 365 -22.41 -20.17 14.51
N GLU A 366 -23.24 -20.66 13.56
CA GLU A 366 -24.16 -19.80 12.79
C GLU A 366 -25.20 -19.14 13.69
N GLU A 367 -25.79 -19.89 14.63
CA GLU A 367 -26.73 -19.38 15.62
C GLU A 367 -26.10 -18.31 16.52
N MET A 368 -24.87 -18.55 17.00
CA MET A 368 -24.14 -17.59 17.82
C MET A 368 -23.84 -16.29 17.06
N ILE A 369 -23.42 -16.39 15.79
CA ILE A 369 -23.19 -15.23 14.93
C ILE A 369 -24.48 -14.39 14.80
N LEU A 370 -25.62 -15.05 14.56
CA LEU A 370 -26.90 -14.37 14.41
C LEU A 370 -27.40 -13.78 15.73
N LEU A 371 -27.16 -14.43 16.86
CA LEU A 371 -27.49 -13.91 18.19
C LEU A 371 -26.70 -12.64 18.51
N VAL A 372 -25.40 -12.63 18.24
CA VAL A 372 -24.54 -11.44 18.42
C VAL A 372 -24.97 -10.32 17.46
N ALA A 373 -25.34 -10.67 16.21
CA ALA A 373 -25.83 -9.69 15.23
C ALA A 373 -27.15 -9.04 15.68
N ASP A 374 -28.06 -9.83 16.24
CA ASP A 374 -29.37 -9.32 16.76
C ASP A 374 -29.15 -8.41 17.97
N THR A 375 -28.20 -8.73 18.84
CA THR A 375 -27.84 -7.87 19.98
C THR A 375 -27.29 -6.52 19.52
N ASN A 376 -26.58 -6.47 18.40
CA ASN A 376 -26.01 -5.25 17.84
C ASN A 376 -26.95 -4.50 16.87
N GLU A 377 -28.20 -4.98 16.68
CA GLU A 377 -29.24 -4.35 15.86
C GLU A 377 -28.75 -3.90 14.47
N GLN A 378 -28.20 -4.80 13.65
CA GLN A 378 -27.70 -4.49 12.32
C GLN A 378 -28.83 -4.03 11.37
N LYS A 379 -28.89 -2.74 11.05
CA LYS A 379 -29.95 -2.13 10.25
C LYS A 379 -29.39 -1.54 8.96
N ALA A 380 -30.20 -1.49 7.92
CA ALA A 380 -29.91 -0.81 6.66
C ALA A 380 -31.19 -0.22 6.06
N GLN A 381 -31.04 0.72 5.14
CA GLN A 381 -32.10 1.39 4.41
C GLN A 381 -32.08 0.96 2.95
N PRO A 382 -32.84 -0.06 2.53
CA PRO A 382 -32.75 -0.62 1.16
C PRO A 382 -33.14 0.36 0.07
N GLU A 383 -34.01 1.34 0.35
CA GLU A 383 -34.50 2.31 -0.64
C GLU A 383 -33.46 3.36 -1.03
N ARG A 384 -32.40 3.47 -0.26
CA ARG A 384 -31.30 4.39 -0.49
C ARG A 384 -30.44 3.98 -1.68
N PRO A 385 -29.77 4.93 -2.37
CA PRO A 385 -28.68 4.62 -3.28
C PRO A 385 -27.57 3.85 -2.57
N ALA A 386 -26.96 2.88 -3.28
CA ALA A 386 -26.01 1.97 -2.67
C ALA A 386 -24.76 2.69 -2.15
N VAL A 387 -24.36 2.30 -0.94
CA VAL A 387 -23.07 2.61 -0.32
C VAL A 387 -22.40 1.29 0.02
N GLY A 388 -21.13 1.16 -0.31
CA GLY A 388 -20.38 -0.06 -0.07
C GLY A 388 -18.87 0.18 -0.01
N THR A 389 -18.13 -0.91 0.05
CA THR A 389 -16.66 -0.89 0.07
C THR A 389 -16.11 -1.89 -0.94
N VAL A 390 -15.05 -1.50 -1.63
CA VAL A 390 -14.31 -2.39 -2.53
C VAL A 390 -13.53 -3.39 -1.69
N ILE A 391 -13.84 -4.67 -1.86
CA ILE A 391 -13.11 -5.77 -1.23
C ILE A 391 -11.81 -6.01 -2.00
N GLU A 392 -11.96 -6.17 -3.33
CA GLU A 392 -10.86 -6.52 -4.21
C GLU A 392 -11.11 -6.02 -5.64
N ALA A 393 -10.04 -5.77 -6.41
CA ALA A 393 -10.14 -5.38 -7.80
C ALA A 393 -9.16 -6.20 -8.66
N LYS A 394 -9.65 -6.65 -9.82
CA LYS A 394 -8.88 -7.46 -10.78
C LYS A 394 -9.06 -6.96 -12.22
N LEU A 395 -8.09 -7.25 -13.07
CA LEU A 395 -8.15 -6.94 -14.48
C LEU A 395 -8.40 -8.23 -15.29
N ASP A 396 -9.61 -8.38 -15.79
CA ASP A 396 -9.99 -9.50 -16.66
C ASP A 396 -9.71 -9.16 -18.13
N ARG A 397 -9.11 -10.10 -18.87
CA ARG A 397 -8.76 -9.89 -20.30
C ARG A 397 -9.96 -9.64 -21.22
N GLY A 398 -11.13 -10.19 -20.88
CA GLY A 398 -12.35 -10.06 -21.69
C GLY A 398 -13.31 -8.99 -21.20
N ARG A 399 -13.36 -8.80 -19.89
CA ARG A 399 -14.35 -7.94 -19.20
C ARG A 399 -13.78 -6.58 -18.81
N GLY A 400 -12.44 -6.41 -18.82
CA GLY A 400 -11.76 -5.20 -18.38
C GLY A 400 -11.58 -5.14 -16.86
N ALA A 401 -11.62 -3.94 -16.28
CA ALA A 401 -11.55 -3.77 -14.85
C ALA A 401 -12.83 -4.30 -14.17
N VAL A 402 -12.65 -5.17 -13.19
CA VAL A 402 -13.70 -5.81 -12.38
C VAL A 402 -13.40 -5.53 -10.92
N ALA A 403 -14.40 -5.10 -10.16
CA ALA A 403 -14.25 -4.93 -8.71
C ALA A 403 -15.30 -5.77 -7.97
N SER A 404 -14.85 -6.42 -6.91
CA SER A 404 -15.71 -7.09 -5.93
C SER A 404 -16.07 -6.08 -4.85
N ILE A 405 -17.34 -5.80 -4.68
CA ILE A 405 -17.86 -4.78 -3.76
C ILE A 405 -18.79 -5.45 -2.77
N LEU A 406 -18.70 -5.05 -1.52
CA LEU A 406 -19.71 -5.35 -0.51
C LEU A 406 -20.65 -4.15 -0.39
N VAL A 407 -21.90 -4.34 -0.75
CA VAL A 407 -22.94 -3.34 -0.53
C VAL A 407 -23.28 -3.33 0.96
N GLN A 408 -23.00 -2.24 1.66
CA GLN A 408 -23.25 -2.11 3.09
C GLN A 408 -24.64 -1.53 3.39
N ASN A 409 -25.07 -0.56 2.58
CA ASN A 409 -26.35 0.09 2.72
C ASN A 409 -26.94 0.43 1.35
N GLY A 410 -28.27 0.54 1.24
CA GLY A 410 -28.93 0.85 0.00
C GLY A 410 -29.02 -0.32 -0.98
N THR A 411 -29.53 -0.05 -2.19
CA THR A 411 -29.66 -1.04 -3.27
C THR A 411 -28.91 -0.57 -4.51
N LEU A 412 -28.04 -1.42 -5.04
CA LEU A 412 -27.30 -1.20 -6.28
C LEU A 412 -28.05 -1.83 -7.45
N ARG A 413 -28.19 -1.07 -8.55
CA ARG A 413 -28.89 -1.50 -9.75
C ARG A 413 -28.01 -1.39 -10.99
N ILE A 414 -28.30 -2.24 -11.99
CA ILE A 414 -27.65 -2.10 -13.30
C ILE A 414 -28.02 -0.75 -13.91
N GLY A 415 -27.02 0.01 -14.33
CA GLY A 415 -27.20 1.33 -14.91
C GLY A 415 -26.95 2.50 -13.94
N ASP A 416 -26.73 2.23 -12.67
CA ASP A 416 -26.38 3.26 -11.70
C ASP A 416 -25.00 3.87 -12.01
N SER A 417 -24.90 5.18 -11.83
CA SER A 417 -23.61 5.89 -11.87
C SER A 417 -23.00 5.89 -10.47
N TYR A 418 -21.70 5.64 -10.39
CA TYR A 418 -21.02 5.54 -9.12
C TYR A 418 -19.65 6.21 -9.14
N ILE A 419 -19.16 6.50 -7.95
CA ILE A 419 -17.78 6.92 -7.67
C ILE A 419 -17.12 5.94 -6.70
N VAL A 420 -15.87 5.61 -6.95
CA VAL A 420 -15.02 4.76 -6.10
C VAL A 420 -13.63 5.34 -6.07
N GLY A 421 -13.16 5.77 -4.91
CA GLY A 421 -11.85 6.41 -4.80
C GLY A 421 -11.71 7.58 -5.79
N ASP A 422 -10.73 7.48 -6.68
CA ASP A 422 -10.46 8.43 -7.77
C ASP A 422 -11.08 8.02 -9.12
N THR A 423 -11.89 6.96 -9.11
CA THR A 423 -12.50 6.37 -10.31
C THR A 423 -14.01 6.55 -10.29
N PHE A 424 -14.61 6.79 -11.43
CA PHE A 424 -16.05 6.82 -11.61
C PHE A 424 -16.47 5.83 -12.71
N GLY A 425 -17.74 5.52 -12.77
CA GLY A 425 -18.24 4.62 -13.80
C GLY A 425 -19.75 4.48 -13.82
N LYS A 426 -20.21 3.55 -14.63
CA LYS A 426 -21.61 3.13 -14.72
C LYS A 426 -21.66 1.62 -14.64
N VAL A 427 -22.49 1.08 -13.77
CA VAL A 427 -22.70 -0.36 -13.63
C VAL A 427 -23.22 -0.93 -14.94
N ARG A 428 -22.44 -1.75 -15.63
CA ARG A 428 -22.82 -2.43 -16.87
C ARG A 428 -23.47 -3.77 -16.62
N ALA A 429 -22.90 -4.54 -15.72
CA ALA A 429 -23.39 -5.83 -15.27
C ALA A 429 -22.92 -6.09 -13.85
N MET A 430 -23.66 -6.90 -13.12
CA MET A 430 -23.34 -7.36 -11.77
C MET A 430 -23.45 -8.87 -11.71
N PHE A 431 -22.53 -9.48 -10.97
CA PHE A 431 -22.51 -10.92 -10.71
C PHE A 431 -22.48 -11.18 -9.21
N ASN A 432 -23.17 -12.21 -8.79
CA ASN A 432 -23.09 -12.65 -7.41
C ASN A 432 -21.81 -13.49 -7.17
N ASP A 433 -21.61 -13.92 -5.91
CA ASP A 433 -20.50 -14.79 -5.47
C ASP A 433 -20.41 -16.14 -6.23
N ARG A 434 -21.50 -16.58 -6.87
CA ARG A 434 -21.57 -17.79 -7.71
C ARG A 434 -21.39 -17.51 -9.20
N GLY A 435 -21.04 -16.29 -9.60
CA GLY A 435 -20.86 -15.89 -11.00
C GLY A 435 -22.15 -15.77 -11.82
N LYS A 436 -23.34 -15.77 -11.19
CA LYS A 436 -24.63 -15.54 -11.86
C LYS A 436 -24.91 -14.05 -11.97
N GLU A 437 -25.40 -13.62 -13.12
CA GLU A 437 -25.80 -12.23 -13.34
C GLU A 437 -27.03 -11.88 -12.51
N ILE A 438 -26.97 -10.73 -11.82
CA ILE A 438 -28.05 -10.18 -11.00
C ILE A 438 -28.37 -8.75 -11.44
N LYS A 439 -29.63 -8.34 -11.31
CA LYS A 439 -30.09 -7.00 -11.72
C LYS A 439 -30.05 -5.99 -10.57
N GLU A 440 -30.24 -6.47 -9.36
CA GLU A 440 -30.28 -5.66 -8.14
C GLU A 440 -29.50 -6.37 -7.03
N ALA A 441 -28.80 -5.58 -6.21
CA ALA A 441 -28.08 -6.05 -5.03
C ALA A 441 -28.44 -5.18 -3.84
N GLY A 442 -29.09 -5.78 -2.85
CA GLY A 442 -29.48 -5.12 -1.60
C GLY A 442 -28.33 -5.05 -0.59
N PRO A 443 -28.62 -4.53 0.63
CA PRO A 443 -27.65 -4.47 1.70
C PRO A 443 -27.03 -5.85 2.03
N SER A 444 -25.81 -5.84 2.54
CA SER A 444 -25.02 -7.03 2.89
C SER A 444 -24.90 -8.03 1.73
N THR A 445 -24.79 -7.57 0.48
CA THR A 445 -24.63 -8.47 -0.65
C THR A 445 -23.27 -8.22 -1.32
N PRO A 446 -22.39 -9.24 -1.39
CA PRO A 446 -21.16 -9.16 -2.16
C PRO A 446 -21.49 -9.29 -3.66
N VAL A 447 -20.95 -8.39 -4.48
CA VAL A 447 -21.16 -8.37 -5.93
C VAL A 447 -19.89 -8.04 -6.69
N GLU A 448 -19.67 -8.73 -7.80
CA GLU A 448 -18.69 -8.33 -8.80
C GLU A 448 -19.35 -7.35 -9.79
N ILE A 449 -18.78 -6.17 -9.97
CA ILE A 449 -19.27 -5.17 -10.92
C ILE A 449 -18.36 -5.02 -12.12
N LEU A 450 -18.99 -4.75 -13.27
CA LEU A 450 -18.34 -4.38 -14.53
C LEU A 450 -18.72 -2.95 -14.91
N GLY A 451 -17.79 -2.27 -15.57
CA GLY A 451 -18.05 -0.91 -16.10
C GLY A 451 -17.18 0.16 -15.44
N LEU A 452 -16.12 -0.24 -14.74
CA LEU A 452 -15.10 0.65 -14.22
C LEU A 452 -14.28 1.27 -15.36
N GLU A 453 -13.93 2.55 -15.23
CA GLU A 453 -13.06 3.24 -16.19
C GLU A 453 -11.57 2.96 -15.90
N SER A 454 -11.22 2.88 -14.64
CA SER A 454 -9.90 2.45 -14.15
C SER A 454 -10.05 1.51 -12.97
N MET A 455 -8.96 0.92 -12.50
CA MET A 455 -8.99 0.05 -11.34
C MET A 455 -9.01 0.88 -10.06
N PRO A 456 -9.98 0.63 -9.15
CA PRO A 456 -10.00 1.25 -7.84
C PRO A 456 -9.02 0.56 -6.89
N ASP A 457 -8.65 1.25 -5.84
CA ASP A 457 -7.89 0.65 -4.75
C ASP A 457 -8.82 -0.19 -3.84
N ALA A 458 -8.29 -1.31 -3.40
CA ALA A 458 -9.02 -2.16 -2.48
C ALA A 458 -9.17 -1.45 -1.11
N GLY A 459 -10.40 -1.42 -0.59
CA GLY A 459 -10.78 -0.66 0.61
C GLY A 459 -11.41 0.70 0.34
N ASP A 460 -11.46 1.13 -0.93
CA ASP A 460 -12.13 2.38 -1.30
C ASP A 460 -13.63 2.32 -1.06
N THR A 461 -14.19 3.46 -0.66
CA THR A 461 -15.64 3.60 -0.50
C THR A 461 -16.31 3.71 -1.85
N PHE A 462 -17.32 2.88 -2.08
CA PHE A 462 -18.20 2.88 -3.24
C PHE A 462 -19.48 3.66 -2.93
N LEU A 463 -19.81 4.66 -3.75
CA LEU A 463 -20.99 5.49 -3.59
C LEU A 463 -21.76 5.58 -4.93
N VAL A 464 -23.05 5.26 -4.93
CA VAL A 464 -23.92 5.49 -6.07
C VAL A 464 -24.38 6.94 -6.04
N MET A 465 -24.22 7.65 -7.15
CA MET A 465 -24.62 9.04 -7.31
C MET A 465 -25.67 9.18 -8.43
N ALA A 466 -26.69 10.00 -8.19
CA ALA A 466 -27.72 10.25 -9.20
C ALA A 466 -27.16 11.01 -10.42
N ASP A 467 -26.18 11.90 -10.19
CA ASP A 467 -25.59 12.75 -11.21
C ASP A 467 -24.20 12.26 -11.61
N ARG A 468 -24.08 11.80 -12.87
CA ARG A 468 -22.81 11.30 -13.44
C ARG A 468 -21.76 12.40 -13.57
N ASP A 469 -22.16 13.62 -13.89
CA ASP A 469 -21.20 14.70 -14.14
C ASP A 469 -20.58 15.18 -12.82
N LYS A 470 -21.34 15.18 -11.73
CA LYS A 470 -20.81 15.41 -10.37
C LYS A 470 -19.82 14.30 -9.97
N ALA A 471 -20.21 13.03 -10.15
CA ALA A 471 -19.31 11.91 -9.86
C ALA A 471 -17.97 12.02 -10.63
N LYS A 472 -18.05 12.39 -11.90
CA LYS A 472 -16.86 12.61 -12.74
C LYS A 472 -16.00 13.78 -12.24
N GLY A 473 -16.62 14.90 -11.86
CA GLY A 473 -15.91 16.07 -11.31
C GLY A 473 -15.12 15.71 -10.06
N ILE A 474 -15.77 15.05 -9.09
CA ILE A 474 -15.14 14.61 -7.83
C ILE A 474 -14.00 13.64 -8.10
N ALA A 475 -14.19 12.63 -8.97
CA ALA A 475 -13.15 11.66 -9.30
C ALA A 475 -11.92 12.33 -9.94
N GLN A 476 -12.13 13.25 -10.88
CA GLN A 476 -11.04 13.99 -11.52
C GLN A 476 -10.27 14.86 -10.52
N TYR A 477 -10.97 15.51 -9.60
CA TYR A 477 -10.36 16.30 -8.55
C TYR A 477 -9.50 15.44 -7.61
N ARG A 478 -10.02 14.31 -7.12
CA ARG A 478 -9.26 13.36 -6.30
C ARG A 478 -8.00 12.88 -7.01
N LYS A 479 -8.12 12.56 -8.30
CA LYS A 479 -6.98 12.14 -9.13
C LYS A 479 -5.91 13.21 -9.29
N MET A 480 -6.31 14.49 -9.48
CA MET A 480 -5.39 15.63 -9.53
C MET A 480 -4.67 15.78 -8.19
N LYS A 481 -5.39 15.78 -7.08
CA LYS A 481 -4.85 15.92 -5.73
C LYS A 481 -3.87 14.80 -5.38
N ALA A 482 -4.20 13.55 -5.72
CA ALA A 482 -3.31 12.40 -5.55
C ALA A 482 -2.01 12.56 -6.36
N ARG A 483 -2.13 13.04 -7.60
CA ARG A 483 -0.98 13.31 -8.47
C ARG A 483 -0.08 14.44 -7.93
N GLU A 484 -0.67 15.53 -7.43
CA GLU A 484 0.08 16.62 -6.80
C GLU A 484 0.82 16.14 -5.54
N ALA A 485 0.16 15.37 -4.67
CA ALA A 485 0.78 14.79 -3.49
C ALA A 485 1.95 13.85 -3.86
N GLN A 486 1.83 13.08 -4.95
CA GLN A 486 2.88 12.21 -5.45
C GLN A 486 4.07 13.01 -6.00
N LEU A 487 3.80 14.07 -6.78
CA LEU A 487 4.84 14.97 -7.30
C LEU A 487 5.55 15.71 -6.17
N ALA A 488 4.83 16.20 -5.16
CA ALA A 488 5.41 16.86 -3.99
C ALA A 488 6.36 15.95 -3.20
N LYS A 489 6.06 14.65 -3.11
CA LYS A 489 6.94 13.65 -2.49
C LYS A 489 8.21 13.40 -3.32
N SER A 490 8.12 13.46 -4.65
CA SER A 490 9.24 13.17 -5.55
C SER A 490 10.17 14.37 -5.76
N SER A 491 9.71 15.62 -5.55
CA SER A 491 10.46 16.83 -5.84
C SER A 491 11.38 17.35 -4.72
N ARG A 492 11.30 16.78 -3.52
CA ARG A 492 12.13 17.20 -2.38
C ARG A 492 13.48 16.49 -2.36
N VAL A 493 14.39 16.92 -3.24
CA VAL A 493 15.82 16.65 -3.06
C VAL A 493 16.36 17.73 -2.12
N SER A 494 16.32 17.46 -0.79
CA SER A 494 16.99 18.35 0.17
C SER A 494 18.49 18.02 0.23
N LEU A 495 19.31 18.96 0.73
CA LEU A 495 20.74 18.72 0.98
C LEU A 495 20.97 17.56 1.97
N GLU A 496 20.02 17.34 2.87
CA GLU A 496 20.01 16.19 3.78
C GLU A 496 19.77 14.88 3.01
N GLY A 497 18.84 14.85 2.04
CA GLY A 497 18.61 13.71 1.16
C GLY A 497 19.82 13.38 0.27
N LEU A 498 20.64 14.39 -0.10
CA LEU A 498 21.90 14.16 -0.81
C LEU A 498 22.94 13.48 0.09
N ALA A 499 23.02 13.86 1.36
CA ALA A 499 23.91 13.22 2.34
C ALA A 499 23.48 11.76 2.61
N GLU A 500 22.18 11.47 2.63
CA GLU A 500 21.66 10.11 2.69
C GLU A 500 21.98 9.31 1.41
N GLN A 501 21.82 9.90 0.23
CA GLN A 501 22.20 9.26 -1.03
C GLN A 501 23.70 8.92 -1.09
N ILE A 502 24.58 9.77 -0.56
CA ILE A 502 26.02 9.50 -0.49
C ILE A 502 26.32 8.33 0.48
N LYS A 503 25.62 8.24 1.61
CA LYS A 503 25.72 7.09 2.52
C LYS A 503 25.23 5.81 1.88
N GLN A 504 24.26 5.88 0.98
CA GLN A 504 23.68 4.77 0.25
C GLN A 504 24.49 4.34 -0.98
N ALA A 505 25.55 5.05 -1.35
CA ALA A 505 26.37 4.76 -2.54
C ALA A 505 27.10 3.39 -2.52
N GLY A 506 27.10 2.70 -1.36
CA GLY A 506 27.64 1.34 -1.21
C GLY A 506 26.58 0.22 -1.21
N VAL A 507 25.28 0.56 -1.28
CA VAL A 507 24.17 -0.39 -1.23
C VAL A 507 23.85 -0.85 -2.65
N LYS A 508 23.73 -2.16 -2.87
CA LYS A 508 23.31 -2.71 -4.17
C LYS A 508 21.79 -2.66 -4.26
N ASP A 509 21.26 -2.06 -5.33
CA ASP A 509 19.81 -2.00 -5.59
C ASP A 509 19.37 -3.24 -6.38
N LEU A 510 18.34 -3.93 -5.90
CA LEU A 510 17.60 -4.96 -6.63
C LEU A 510 16.30 -4.33 -7.13
N ASN A 511 16.28 -3.99 -8.41
CA ASN A 511 15.12 -3.38 -9.06
C ASN A 511 14.11 -4.46 -9.46
N LEU A 512 12.84 -4.25 -9.14
CA LEU A 512 11.76 -5.18 -9.42
C LEU A 512 10.60 -4.49 -10.13
N ILE A 513 9.96 -5.22 -11.04
CA ILE A 513 8.64 -4.90 -11.60
C ILE A 513 7.69 -6.01 -11.17
N LEU A 514 6.60 -5.65 -10.51
CA LEU A 514 5.66 -6.58 -9.92
C LEU A 514 4.33 -6.57 -10.68
N LYS A 515 3.87 -7.75 -11.10
CA LYS A 515 2.54 -7.96 -11.68
C LYS A 515 1.80 -9.04 -10.90
N GLY A 516 0.55 -8.77 -10.56
CA GLY A 516 -0.32 -9.72 -9.85
C GLY A 516 -1.68 -9.84 -10.50
N ASP A 517 -2.44 -10.80 -10.04
CA ASP A 517 -3.81 -11.07 -10.50
C ASP A 517 -4.82 -10.08 -9.91
N VAL A 518 -4.64 -9.68 -8.65
CA VAL A 518 -5.52 -8.76 -7.93
C VAL A 518 -4.74 -7.63 -7.24
N GLN A 519 -5.41 -6.51 -7.00
CA GLN A 519 -4.81 -5.30 -6.43
C GLN A 519 -4.29 -5.54 -5.00
N GLY A 520 -5.06 -6.26 -4.19
CA GLY A 520 -4.67 -6.57 -2.81
C GLY A 520 -3.39 -7.38 -2.73
N SER A 521 -3.20 -8.39 -3.59
CA SER A 521 -1.97 -9.19 -3.66
C SER A 521 -0.76 -8.34 -4.06
N VAL A 522 -0.92 -7.46 -5.07
CA VAL A 522 0.16 -6.58 -5.53
C VAL A 522 0.61 -5.61 -4.41
N GLU A 523 -0.34 -5.03 -3.69
CA GLU A 523 -0.05 -4.12 -2.56
C GLU A 523 0.75 -4.82 -1.45
N VAL A 524 0.30 -6.00 -1.05
CA VAL A 524 0.94 -6.78 0.01
C VAL A 524 2.33 -7.26 -0.39
N LEU A 525 2.48 -7.74 -1.64
CA LEU A 525 3.77 -8.20 -2.15
C LEU A 525 4.77 -7.06 -2.25
N ALA A 526 4.36 -5.88 -2.75
CA ALA A 526 5.23 -4.71 -2.84
C ALA A 526 5.76 -4.31 -1.44
N ASP A 527 4.87 -4.25 -0.44
CA ASP A 527 5.26 -3.93 0.93
C ASP A 527 6.18 -5.00 1.55
N SER A 528 5.86 -6.28 1.35
CA SER A 528 6.65 -7.40 1.87
C SER A 528 8.05 -7.41 1.29
N LEU A 529 8.18 -7.25 -0.03
CA LEU A 529 9.47 -7.22 -0.72
C LEU A 529 10.32 -6.02 -0.30
N VAL A 530 9.72 -4.84 -0.15
CA VAL A 530 10.44 -3.65 0.35
C VAL A 530 10.93 -3.86 1.78
N ARG A 531 10.14 -4.51 2.65
CA ARG A 531 10.56 -4.83 4.04
C ARG A 531 11.72 -5.80 4.13
N MET A 532 11.95 -6.63 3.11
CA MET A 532 13.11 -7.54 3.05
C MET A 532 14.43 -6.81 2.80
N SER A 533 14.41 -5.51 2.49
CA SER A 533 15.62 -4.71 2.29
C SER A 533 16.55 -4.78 3.50
N THR A 534 17.83 -4.92 3.24
CA THR A 534 18.91 -4.96 4.23
C THR A 534 19.85 -3.77 4.06
N GLU A 535 20.77 -3.56 4.98
CA GLU A 535 21.78 -2.51 4.90
C GLU A 535 22.67 -2.62 3.65
N LYS A 536 22.87 -3.84 3.13
CA LYS A 536 23.75 -4.13 1.99
C LYS A 536 23.02 -4.21 0.66
N VAL A 537 21.75 -4.64 0.66
CA VAL A 537 20.93 -4.81 -0.55
C VAL A 537 19.56 -4.18 -0.31
N ARG A 538 19.20 -3.24 -1.17
CA ARG A 538 17.89 -2.59 -1.14
C ARG A 538 17.01 -3.11 -2.26
N VAL A 539 15.83 -3.61 -1.90
CA VAL A 539 14.80 -4.00 -2.85
C VAL A 539 13.96 -2.77 -3.23
N LYS A 540 13.91 -2.48 -4.52
CA LYS A 540 13.18 -1.33 -5.06
C LYS A 540 12.14 -1.77 -6.08
N VAL A 541 10.87 -1.62 -5.74
CA VAL A 541 9.77 -1.85 -6.68
C VAL A 541 9.62 -0.60 -7.55
N LEU A 542 10.01 -0.69 -8.82
CA LEU A 542 9.92 0.42 -9.78
C LEU A 542 8.51 0.62 -10.31
N HIS A 543 7.83 -0.49 -10.58
CA HIS A 543 6.46 -0.49 -11.07
C HIS A 543 5.71 -1.68 -10.49
N SER A 544 4.47 -1.44 -10.11
CA SER A 544 3.55 -2.49 -9.67
C SER A 544 2.21 -2.32 -10.39
N GLY A 545 1.56 -3.42 -10.73
CA GLY A 545 0.27 -3.35 -11.41
C GLY A 545 -0.43 -4.70 -11.49
N VAL A 546 -1.70 -4.67 -11.83
CA VAL A 546 -2.55 -5.84 -11.93
C VAL A 546 -2.69 -6.28 -13.39
N GLY A 547 -2.85 -7.58 -13.58
CA GLY A 547 -3.05 -8.20 -14.87
C GLY A 547 -1.80 -8.87 -15.44
N ALA A 548 -1.88 -9.36 -16.69
CA ALA A 548 -0.78 -10.05 -17.34
C ALA A 548 0.44 -9.15 -17.54
N ILE A 549 1.62 -9.77 -17.60
CA ILE A 549 2.86 -9.06 -17.94
C ILE A 549 2.81 -8.65 -19.41
N THR A 550 2.97 -7.35 -19.67
CA THR A 550 2.88 -6.75 -21.01
C THR A 550 4.27 -6.45 -21.60
N GLU A 551 4.31 -6.20 -22.91
CA GLU A 551 5.53 -5.76 -23.60
C GLU A 551 6.15 -4.51 -22.97
N SER A 552 5.32 -3.54 -22.56
CA SER A 552 5.78 -2.30 -21.92
C SER A 552 6.49 -2.56 -20.58
N ASP A 553 6.03 -3.57 -19.81
CA ASP A 553 6.66 -3.94 -18.52
C ASP A 553 8.04 -4.52 -18.76
N VAL A 554 8.19 -5.36 -19.80
CA VAL A 554 9.48 -5.95 -20.16
C VAL A 554 10.45 -4.89 -20.67
N LEU A 555 10.01 -3.95 -21.49
CA LEU A 555 10.85 -2.84 -21.96
C LEU A 555 11.28 -1.93 -20.81
N LEU A 556 10.40 -1.68 -19.85
CA LEU A 556 10.76 -0.94 -18.63
C LEU A 556 11.80 -1.70 -17.80
N ALA A 557 11.66 -3.03 -17.71
CA ALA A 557 12.63 -3.88 -17.01
C ALA A 557 14.01 -3.86 -17.68
N SER A 558 14.07 -3.97 -19.01
CA SER A 558 15.30 -3.85 -19.78
C SER A 558 15.99 -2.49 -19.56
N ALA A 559 15.22 -1.39 -19.64
CA ALA A 559 15.76 -0.04 -19.45
C ALA A 559 16.27 0.22 -18.03
N SER A 560 15.72 -0.47 -17.02
CA SER A 560 16.01 -0.24 -15.60
C SER A 560 16.86 -1.34 -14.96
N ASN A 561 17.30 -2.32 -15.73
CA ASN A 561 17.98 -3.53 -15.26
C ASN A 561 17.21 -4.18 -14.08
N ALA A 562 15.91 -4.41 -14.29
CA ALA A 562 14.98 -4.92 -13.29
C ALA A 562 14.54 -6.35 -13.64
N VAL A 563 14.22 -7.13 -12.61
CA VAL A 563 13.59 -8.46 -12.74
C VAL A 563 12.07 -8.29 -12.75
N VAL A 564 11.36 -8.97 -13.64
CA VAL A 564 9.89 -8.98 -13.68
C VAL A 564 9.37 -10.15 -12.87
N ILE A 565 8.55 -9.85 -11.88
CA ILE A 565 7.89 -10.84 -11.03
C ILE A 565 6.41 -10.88 -11.39
N GLY A 566 5.92 -12.06 -11.77
CA GLY A 566 4.51 -12.35 -11.99
C GLY A 566 3.96 -13.22 -10.86
N PHE A 567 2.98 -12.71 -10.12
CA PHE A 567 2.29 -13.45 -9.08
C PHE A 567 0.91 -13.87 -9.56
N ASN A 568 0.71 -15.16 -9.71
CA ASN A 568 -0.52 -15.77 -10.23
C ASN A 568 -0.91 -15.32 -11.65
N VAL A 569 0.00 -14.68 -12.37
CA VAL A 569 -0.20 -14.16 -13.73
C VAL A 569 0.83 -14.74 -14.70
N LYS A 570 0.47 -14.75 -15.97
CA LYS A 570 1.35 -15.22 -17.05
C LYS A 570 1.70 -14.06 -17.98
N PRO A 571 2.89 -14.07 -18.58
CA PRO A 571 3.24 -13.08 -19.60
C PRO A 571 2.36 -13.26 -20.84
N ASP A 572 2.09 -12.15 -21.51
CA ASP A 572 1.50 -12.18 -22.85
C ASP A 572 2.54 -12.76 -23.82
N ARG A 573 2.09 -13.40 -24.91
CA ARG A 573 2.98 -14.02 -25.89
C ARG A 573 4.04 -13.04 -26.41
N LYS A 574 3.63 -11.80 -26.71
CA LYS A 574 4.57 -10.76 -27.17
C LYS A 574 5.56 -10.35 -26.08
N ALA A 575 5.11 -10.26 -24.83
CA ALA A 575 5.98 -9.95 -23.71
C ALA A 575 7.08 -11.02 -23.53
N GLN A 576 6.73 -12.30 -23.69
CA GLN A 576 7.69 -13.39 -23.62
C GLN A 576 8.73 -13.29 -24.76
N GLU A 577 8.29 -13.06 -26.01
CA GLU A 577 9.17 -12.90 -27.17
C GLU A 577 10.14 -11.70 -27.01
N VAL A 578 9.67 -10.60 -26.39
CA VAL A 578 10.51 -9.42 -26.10
C VAL A 578 11.47 -9.71 -24.94
N ALA A 579 11.03 -10.42 -23.90
CA ALA A 579 11.87 -10.79 -22.77
C ALA A 579 13.07 -11.66 -23.20
N ASP A 580 12.79 -12.64 -24.05
CA ASP A 580 13.84 -13.52 -24.59
C ASP A 580 14.84 -12.74 -25.47
N ARG A 581 14.38 -11.73 -26.23
CA ARG A 581 15.26 -10.90 -27.07
C ARG A 581 16.10 -9.91 -26.25
N GLU A 582 15.51 -9.30 -25.23
CA GLU A 582 16.14 -8.28 -24.38
C GLU A 582 16.90 -8.89 -23.18
N ASN A 583 16.89 -10.24 -23.04
CA ASN A 583 17.44 -10.97 -21.89
C ASN A 583 16.89 -10.50 -20.55
N VAL A 584 15.60 -10.19 -20.48
CA VAL A 584 14.92 -9.80 -19.25
C VAL A 584 14.41 -11.05 -18.54
N GLU A 585 14.76 -11.19 -17.29
CA GLU A 585 14.34 -12.32 -16.47
C GLU A 585 12.91 -12.12 -15.98
N ILE A 586 12.01 -13.09 -16.30
CA ILE A 586 10.64 -13.15 -15.80
C ILE A 586 10.54 -14.34 -14.85
N ARG A 587 10.14 -14.06 -13.59
CA ARG A 587 9.89 -15.06 -12.55
C ARG A 587 8.41 -15.15 -12.25
N LEU A 588 7.86 -16.35 -12.28
CA LEU A 588 6.44 -16.61 -12.06
C LEU A 588 6.25 -17.41 -10.79
N HIS A 589 5.44 -16.89 -9.87
CA HIS A 589 5.12 -17.53 -8.60
C HIS A 589 3.62 -17.55 -8.37
N SER A 590 3.18 -18.58 -7.66
CA SER A 590 1.79 -18.68 -7.21
C SER A 590 1.69 -18.70 -5.68
N ILE A 591 2.82 -18.85 -4.98
CA ILE A 591 2.90 -18.94 -3.51
C ILE A 591 3.87 -17.87 -3.01
N ILE A 592 3.44 -17.07 -2.03
CA ILE A 592 4.23 -15.95 -1.50
C ILE A 592 5.54 -16.40 -0.84
N TYR A 593 5.54 -17.56 -0.17
CA TYR A 593 6.74 -18.10 0.48
C TYR A 593 7.85 -18.44 -0.51
N GLU A 594 7.49 -19.05 -1.64
CA GLU A 594 8.46 -19.36 -2.70
C GLU A 594 9.10 -18.11 -3.27
N LEU A 595 8.28 -17.05 -3.45
CA LEU A 595 8.77 -15.75 -3.89
C LEU A 595 9.75 -15.13 -2.88
N GLN A 596 9.43 -15.15 -1.59
CA GLN A 596 10.29 -14.61 -0.54
C GLN A 596 11.63 -15.38 -0.45
N ASP A 597 11.58 -16.71 -0.54
CA ASP A 597 12.78 -17.57 -0.54
C ASP A 597 13.66 -17.30 -1.76
N GLU A 598 13.07 -17.14 -2.94
CA GLU A 598 13.83 -16.83 -4.16
C GLU A 598 14.44 -15.43 -4.09
N MET A 599 13.70 -14.44 -3.57
CA MET A 599 14.24 -13.10 -3.36
C MET A 599 15.40 -13.07 -2.35
N THR A 600 15.29 -13.85 -1.29
CA THR A 600 16.39 -14.01 -0.31
C THR A 600 17.64 -14.59 -0.98
N LYS A 601 17.47 -15.60 -1.83
CA LYS A 601 18.58 -16.20 -2.61
C LYS A 601 19.16 -15.19 -3.61
N ALA A 602 18.31 -14.42 -4.30
CA ALA A 602 18.74 -13.38 -5.23
C ALA A 602 19.54 -12.28 -4.52
N MET A 603 19.09 -11.82 -3.34
CA MET A 603 19.80 -10.85 -2.53
C MET A 603 21.15 -11.38 -2.04
N LEU A 604 21.24 -12.65 -1.61
CA LEU A 604 22.50 -13.31 -1.26
C LEU A 604 23.45 -13.39 -2.45
N GLY A 605 22.93 -13.66 -3.65
CA GLY A 605 23.71 -13.71 -4.88
C GLY A 605 24.29 -12.37 -5.31
N LEU A 606 23.67 -11.25 -4.94
CA LEU A 606 24.16 -9.91 -5.21
C LEU A 606 25.31 -9.49 -4.29
N LEU A 607 25.48 -10.13 -3.14
CA LEU A 607 26.55 -9.80 -2.20
C LEU A 607 27.92 -10.23 -2.74
N ASP A 608 28.94 -9.42 -2.47
CA ASP A 608 30.31 -9.79 -2.79
C ASP A 608 30.76 -10.97 -1.93
N ALA A 609 31.55 -11.87 -2.52
CA ALA A 609 32.07 -13.01 -1.81
C ALA A 609 32.99 -12.56 -0.68
N VAL A 610 32.66 -12.91 0.54
CA VAL A 610 33.50 -12.66 1.70
C VAL A 610 34.52 -13.79 1.79
N TYR A 611 35.79 -13.44 1.71
CA TYR A 611 36.88 -14.38 1.83
C TYR A 611 37.46 -14.30 3.25
N LYS A 612 37.45 -15.41 3.95
CA LYS A 612 38.12 -15.54 5.25
C LYS A 612 39.51 -16.14 5.04
N GLU A 613 40.52 -15.47 5.59
CA GLU A 613 41.86 -15.98 5.62
C GLU A 613 42.00 -16.94 6.80
N ASN A 614 42.16 -18.23 6.51
CA ASN A 614 42.44 -19.22 7.52
C ASN A 614 43.95 -19.45 7.58
N TYR A 615 44.54 -19.15 8.74
CA TYR A 615 45.96 -19.39 8.97
C TYR A 615 46.30 -20.87 8.80
N SER A 616 47.36 -21.18 8.00
CA SER A 616 47.80 -22.53 7.73
C SER A 616 49.15 -22.87 8.37
N GLY A 617 50.04 -21.90 8.49
CA GLY A 617 51.37 -22.10 9.09
C GLY A 617 52.31 -20.96 8.82
N ARG A 618 53.44 -20.96 9.50
CA ARG A 618 54.51 -19.96 9.33
C ARG A 618 55.87 -20.58 9.20
N ALA A 619 56.72 -20.00 8.34
CA ALA A 619 58.12 -20.33 8.23
C ALA A 619 58.99 -19.12 8.47
N GLU A 620 60.15 -19.34 9.09
CA GLU A 620 61.17 -18.34 9.30
C GLU A 620 62.28 -18.52 8.27
N VAL A 621 62.68 -17.45 7.60
CA VAL A 621 63.73 -17.46 6.59
C VAL A 621 65.10 -17.48 7.29
N LEU A 622 65.81 -18.59 7.16
CA LEU A 622 67.15 -18.75 7.73
C LEU A 622 68.23 -18.22 6.78
N GLN A 623 68.10 -18.49 5.49
CA GLN A 623 69.10 -18.12 4.50
C GLN A 623 68.47 -17.87 3.12
N VAL A 624 68.99 -16.93 2.34
CA VAL A 624 68.48 -16.62 0.98
C VAL A 624 69.48 -17.11 -0.08
N PHE A 625 69.00 -17.97 -0.97
CA PHE A 625 69.75 -18.54 -2.10
C PHE A 625 69.46 -17.78 -3.38
N LYS A 626 70.48 -17.27 -4.09
CA LYS A 626 70.33 -16.65 -5.39
C LYS A 626 70.67 -17.67 -6.48
N ILE A 627 69.68 -18.09 -7.29
CA ILE A 627 69.87 -19.04 -8.35
C ILE A 627 69.68 -18.34 -9.71
N THR A 628 70.67 -18.40 -10.58
CA THR A 628 70.80 -17.62 -11.82
C THR A 628 69.61 -17.77 -12.80
N LYS A 629 68.82 -18.85 -12.70
CA LYS A 629 67.69 -19.15 -13.61
C LYS A 629 66.31 -19.10 -12.96
N VAL A 630 66.22 -19.07 -11.62
CA VAL A 630 64.96 -19.18 -10.86
C VAL A 630 64.67 -17.92 -10.05
N GLY A 631 65.69 -17.18 -9.61
CA GLY A 631 65.54 -15.99 -8.76
C GLY A 631 66.08 -16.20 -7.36
N GLN A 632 65.43 -15.61 -6.37
CA GLN A 632 65.78 -15.73 -4.95
C GLN A 632 64.86 -16.75 -4.29
N ILE A 633 65.43 -17.80 -3.69
CA ILE A 633 64.69 -18.80 -2.93
C ILE A 633 64.99 -18.58 -1.44
N ALA A 634 63.93 -18.50 -0.63
CA ALA A 634 63.99 -18.43 0.81
C ALA A 634 64.21 -19.83 1.38
N GLY A 635 65.46 -20.10 1.89
CA GLY A 635 65.70 -21.27 2.72
C GLY A 635 65.09 -21.02 4.10
N SER A 636 63.98 -21.66 4.38
CA SER A 636 63.15 -21.40 5.54
C SER A 636 62.91 -22.66 6.35
N ILE A 637 62.67 -22.52 7.64
CA ILE A 637 62.20 -23.60 8.52
C ILE A 637 60.74 -23.34 8.93
N VAL A 638 59.90 -24.34 8.78
CA VAL A 638 58.49 -24.23 9.22
C VAL A 638 58.44 -24.26 10.77
N ARG A 639 58.08 -23.16 11.39
CA ARG A 639 57.98 -23.02 12.84
C ARG A 639 56.66 -23.51 13.42
N ASP A 640 55.60 -23.36 12.62
CA ASP A 640 54.25 -23.73 13.05
C ASP A 640 53.39 -24.11 11.86
N GLY A 641 52.46 -25.07 12.05
CA GLY A 641 51.46 -25.48 11.05
C GLY A 641 52.02 -26.24 9.86
N ILE A 642 51.35 -26.10 8.73
CA ILE A 642 51.68 -26.78 7.42
C ILE A 642 51.65 -25.72 6.32
N ILE A 643 52.69 -25.68 5.52
CA ILE A 643 52.77 -24.85 4.33
C ILE A 643 52.52 -25.70 3.10
N LYS A 644 51.50 -25.36 2.31
CA LYS A 644 51.19 -25.99 1.03
C LYS A 644 51.58 -25.09 -0.13
N ARG A 645 51.89 -25.66 -1.26
CA ARG A 645 52.27 -24.94 -2.48
C ARG A 645 51.17 -23.98 -2.95
N ASP A 646 49.91 -24.35 -2.76
CA ASP A 646 48.75 -23.57 -3.23
C ASP A 646 48.34 -22.46 -2.26
N ASN A 647 49.01 -22.36 -1.10
CA ASN A 647 48.68 -21.31 -0.10
C ASN A 647 49.08 -19.94 -0.62
N GLN A 648 48.28 -18.95 -0.20
CA GLN A 648 48.70 -17.56 -0.25
C GLN A 648 49.64 -17.30 0.92
N VAL A 649 50.60 -16.41 0.74
CA VAL A 649 51.58 -16.10 1.78
C VAL A 649 51.76 -14.59 1.91
N ARG A 650 52.07 -14.16 3.12
CA ARG A 650 52.54 -12.80 3.42
C ARG A 650 53.92 -12.87 4.07
N VAL A 651 54.76 -11.93 3.71
CA VAL A 651 56.09 -11.77 4.31
C VAL A 651 56.03 -10.68 5.37
N LEU A 652 56.38 -11.03 6.59
CA LEU A 652 56.46 -10.12 7.69
C LEU A 652 57.96 -9.85 8.01
N ARG A 653 58.30 -8.56 8.09
CA ARG A 653 59.64 -8.10 8.55
C ARG A 653 59.44 -7.21 9.76
N ASP A 654 60.03 -7.59 10.88
CA ASP A 654 59.88 -6.90 12.16
C ASP A 654 58.41 -6.70 12.59
N GLY A 655 57.53 -7.69 12.23
CA GLY A 655 56.10 -7.66 12.52
C GLY A 655 55.25 -6.84 11.55
N VAL A 656 55.85 -6.22 10.51
CA VAL A 656 55.15 -5.44 9.50
C VAL A 656 55.03 -6.25 8.20
N GLU A 657 53.83 -6.26 7.58
CA GLU A 657 53.64 -6.91 6.28
C GLU A 657 54.35 -6.11 5.17
N VAL A 658 55.34 -6.74 4.55
CA VAL A 658 56.15 -6.15 3.47
C VAL A 658 55.60 -6.57 2.09
N TRP A 659 55.03 -7.78 2.00
CA TRP A 659 54.51 -8.28 0.72
C TRP A 659 53.52 -9.41 0.97
N LYS A 660 52.53 -9.51 0.07
CA LYS A 660 51.50 -10.54 0.03
C LYS A 660 51.37 -11.12 -1.39
N GLY A 661 51.34 -12.42 -1.52
CA GLY A 661 51.22 -13.08 -2.83
C GLY A 661 51.08 -14.61 -2.73
N LYS A 662 51.57 -15.32 -3.74
CA LYS A 662 51.48 -16.78 -3.83
C LYS A 662 52.86 -17.41 -3.84
N ILE A 663 52.92 -18.67 -3.42
CA ILE A 663 54.13 -19.50 -3.56
C ILE A 663 54.27 -19.89 -5.02
N SER A 664 55.43 -19.65 -5.63
CA SER A 664 55.77 -20.07 -6.99
C SER A 664 56.24 -21.54 -6.99
N SER A 665 57.18 -21.88 -6.10
CA SER A 665 57.61 -23.25 -5.92
C SER A 665 57.94 -23.53 -4.45
N LEU A 666 57.68 -24.77 -4.02
CA LEU A 666 58.00 -25.27 -2.68
C LEU A 666 58.88 -26.51 -2.81
N LYS A 667 60.10 -26.42 -2.29
CA LYS A 667 61.11 -27.48 -2.45
C LYS A 667 61.63 -27.94 -1.11
N ARG A 668 61.92 -29.25 -1.02
CA ARG A 668 62.65 -29.83 0.11
C ARG A 668 63.99 -30.38 -0.44
N VAL A 669 65.09 -29.73 -0.05
CA VAL A 669 66.44 -29.99 -0.58
C VAL A 669 66.49 -29.74 -2.08
N LYS A 670 66.18 -30.72 -2.92
CA LYS A 670 66.13 -30.61 -4.41
C LYS A 670 64.81 -31.01 -5.01
N ASP A 671 63.92 -31.64 -4.23
CA ASP A 671 62.66 -32.20 -4.72
C ASP A 671 61.50 -31.21 -4.54
N ASP A 672 60.64 -31.09 -5.55
CA ASP A 672 59.41 -30.31 -5.46
C ASP A 672 58.40 -31.07 -4.58
N VAL A 673 57.86 -30.42 -3.56
CA VAL A 673 56.87 -30.99 -2.62
C VAL A 673 55.59 -30.20 -2.62
N SER A 674 54.48 -30.89 -2.39
CA SER A 674 53.17 -30.28 -2.32
C SER A 674 52.86 -29.61 -0.95
N GLU A 675 53.44 -30.17 0.13
CA GLU A 675 53.30 -29.68 1.48
C GLU A 675 54.56 -29.89 2.31
N VAL A 676 54.79 -29.00 3.30
CA VAL A 676 55.86 -29.08 4.32
C VAL A 676 55.28 -28.87 5.69
N ARG A 677 55.63 -29.77 6.62
CA ARG A 677 55.15 -29.76 8.02
C ARG A 677 56.12 -29.06 8.96
N GLN A 678 55.63 -28.74 10.17
CA GLN A 678 56.40 -28.12 11.22
C GLN A 678 57.76 -28.85 11.48
N GLY A 679 58.79 -28.05 11.72
CA GLY A 679 60.14 -28.53 12.03
C GLY A 679 60.96 -28.94 10.82
N VAL A 680 60.45 -28.88 9.60
CA VAL A 680 61.15 -29.28 8.37
C VAL A 680 61.65 -28.03 7.64
N GLU A 681 62.91 -28.14 7.15
CA GLU A 681 63.51 -27.11 6.29
C GLU A 681 62.98 -27.22 4.85
N CYS A 682 62.72 -26.08 4.24
CA CYS A 682 62.22 -25.99 2.86
C CYS A 682 62.73 -24.72 2.17
N GLY A 683 62.76 -24.81 0.83
CA GLY A 683 63.02 -23.68 -0.05
C GLY A 683 61.69 -23.13 -0.59
N ILE A 684 61.35 -21.89 -0.27
CA ILE A 684 60.14 -21.22 -0.72
C ILE A 684 60.51 -20.17 -1.76
N ASP A 685 59.97 -20.27 -2.93
CA ASP A 685 60.06 -19.27 -3.99
C ASP A 685 58.76 -18.46 -4.03
N LEU A 686 58.84 -17.15 -3.90
CA LEU A 686 57.72 -16.23 -3.85
C LEU A 686 57.49 -15.56 -5.20
N ALA A 687 56.30 -15.70 -5.76
CA ALA A 687 55.96 -15.19 -7.07
C ALA A 687 56.04 -13.65 -7.12
N GLY A 688 57.14 -13.13 -7.74
CA GLY A 688 57.31 -11.68 -7.97
C GLY A 688 57.97 -10.88 -6.83
N PHE A 689 58.36 -11.52 -5.71
CA PHE A 689 59.06 -10.84 -4.62
C PHE A 689 60.54 -11.21 -4.57
N LYS A 690 61.43 -10.22 -4.64
CA LYS A 690 62.90 -10.40 -4.75
C LYS A 690 63.69 -9.82 -3.58
N ASP A 691 63.05 -9.13 -2.63
CA ASP A 691 63.75 -8.52 -1.47
C ASP A 691 63.53 -9.35 -0.18
N ILE A 692 63.78 -10.65 -0.26
CA ILE A 692 63.70 -11.54 0.89
C ILE A 692 65.02 -11.42 1.68
N LYS A 693 64.91 -11.33 3.03
CA LYS A 693 66.05 -11.28 3.93
C LYS A 693 65.99 -12.39 4.98
N ALA A 694 67.18 -12.78 5.48
CA ALA A 694 67.25 -13.67 6.64
C ALA A 694 66.59 -13.03 7.85
N GLY A 695 65.74 -13.76 8.56
CA GLY A 695 64.91 -13.28 9.66
C GLY A 695 63.48 -12.88 9.26
N ASP A 696 63.14 -12.83 7.97
CA ASP A 696 61.76 -12.60 7.53
C ASP A 696 60.88 -13.81 7.92
N ILE A 697 59.62 -13.53 8.29
CA ILE A 697 58.61 -14.55 8.59
C ILE A 697 57.66 -14.66 7.43
N ILE A 698 57.49 -15.85 6.86
CA ILE A 698 56.54 -16.17 5.81
C ILE A 698 55.31 -16.83 6.47
N GLU A 699 54.19 -16.14 6.52
CA GLU A 699 52.92 -16.70 6.98
C GLU A 699 52.09 -17.19 5.79
N ALA A 700 51.67 -18.45 5.86
CA ALA A 700 50.84 -19.08 4.88
C ALA A 700 49.37 -19.10 5.36
N PHE A 701 48.46 -18.78 4.46
CA PHE A 701 47.02 -18.82 4.72
C PHE A 701 46.26 -19.35 3.52
N THR A 702 45.10 -19.93 3.81
CA THR A 702 44.16 -20.40 2.80
C THR A 702 42.95 -19.47 2.80
N THR A 703 42.53 -19.03 1.62
CA THR A 703 41.36 -18.17 1.48
C THR A 703 40.14 -19.06 1.22
N GLU A 704 39.24 -19.15 2.17
CA GLU A 704 37.97 -19.85 2.02
C GLU A 704 36.87 -18.86 1.71
N LYS A 705 36.04 -19.17 0.70
CA LYS A 705 34.85 -18.39 0.37
C LYS A 705 33.78 -18.70 1.40
N MET A 706 33.49 -17.74 2.30
CA MET A 706 32.38 -17.84 3.21
C MET A 706 31.07 -17.53 2.48
N ALA A 707 29.98 -18.15 2.92
CA ALA A 707 28.65 -17.73 2.51
C ALA A 707 28.44 -16.27 2.91
N ALA A 708 27.98 -15.44 1.97
CA ALA A 708 27.66 -14.06 2.27
C ALA A 708 26.45 -14.04 3.22
N GLU A 709 26.56 -13.29 4.31
CA GLU A 709 25.43 -13.06 5.23
C GLU A 709 24.74 -11.76 4.85
N LEU A 710 23.41 -11.81 4.71
CA LEU A 710 22.57 -10.63 4.64
C LEU A 710 22.71 -9.89 5.99
N GLY A 711 23.05 -8.60 5.96
CA GLY A 711 23.02 -7.77 7.17
C GLY A 711 21.62 -7.75 7.82
N GLN A 712 21.51 -7.06 8.96
CA GLN A 712 20.21 -6.93 9.62
C GLN A 712 19.17 -6.30 8.70
N ASN A 713 17.92 -6.75 8.81
CA ASN A 713 16.80 -6.18 8.09
C ASN A 713 16.60 -4.73 8.56
N THR A 714 16.66 -3.78 7.63
CA THR A 714 16.56 -2.34 7.94
C THR A 714 15.24 -1.96 8.62
N ALA A 715 14.16 -2.67 8.28
CA ALA A 715 12.84 -2.45 8.88
C ALA A 715 12.79 -2.94 10.33
N GLU A 716 13.39 -4.08 10.64
CA GLU A 716 13.47 -4.62 12.00
C GLU A 716 14.41 -3.81 12.87
N ALA A 717 15.55 -3.40 12.33
CA ALA A 717 16.49 -2.52 13.02
C ALA A 717 15.86 -1.16 13.37
N ALA A 718 15.10 -0.57 12.43
CA ALA A 718 14.37 0.68 12.67
C ALA A 718 13.23 0.52 13.69
N LYS A 719 12.53 -0.63 13.69
CA LYS A 719 11.50 -0.94 14.68
C LYS A 719 12.10 -1.09 16.07
N LEU A 720 13.20 -1.85 16.20
CA LEU A 720 13.91 -2.05 17.45
C LEU A 720 14.45 -0.73 18.00
N ALA A 721 15.01 0.14 17.14
CA ALA A 721 15.48 1.47 17.52
C ALA A 721 14.34 2.38 18.02
N ARG A 722 13.15 2.30 17.40
CA ARG A 722 11.97 3.03 17.89
C ARG A 722 11.43 2.50 19.20
N GLU A 723 11.42 1.18 19.39
CA GLU A 723 11.00 0.55 20.65
C GLU A 723 11.96 0.84 21.79
N THR A 724 13.27 0.86 21.52
CA THR A 724 14.27 1.26 22.52
C THR A 724 14.16 2.73 22.88
N ALA A 725 14.02 3.62 21.90
CA ALA A 725 13.79 5.05 22.14
C ALA A 725 12.48 5.33 22.89
N ALA A 726 11.41 4.58 22.59
CA ALA A 726 10.15 4.69 23.33
C ALA A 726 10.26 4.21 24.78
N LYS A 727 11.01 3.14 25.03
CA LYS A 727 11.30 2.64 26.40
C LYS A 727 12.16 3.63 27.19
N GLU A 728 13.17 4.21 26.56
CA GLU A 728 14.02 5.25 27.18
C GLU A 728 13.22 6.51 27.51
N ALA A 729 12.34 6.95 26.58
CA ALA A 729 11.46 8.09 26.82
C ALA A 729 10.42 7.83 27.93
N ALA A 730 9.92 6.60 28.05
CA ALA A 730 9.03 6.19 29.13
C ALA A 730 9.76 6.16 30.47
N ALA A 731 10.97 5.60 30.51
CA ALA A 731 11.82 5.57 31.69
C ALA A 731 12.23 6.99 32.16
N ALA A 732 12.54 7.89 31.21
CA ALA A 732 12.84 9.30 31.52
C ALA A 732 11.64 10.03 32.10
N LYS A 733 10.41 9.77 31.57
CA LYS A 733 9.17 10.32 32.13
C LYS A 733 8.87 9.81 33.54
N GLU A 734 9.14 8.52 33.78
CA GLU A 734 8.94 7.93 35.11
C GLU A 734 9.99 8.45 36.13
N ALA A 735 11.22 8.66 35.69
CA ALA A 735 12.28 9.30 36.53
C ALA A 735 11.91 10.74 36.87
N ALA A 736 11.46 11.55 35.90
CA ALA A 736 11.01 12.91 36.12
C ALA A 736 9.76 12.99 37.03
N ALA A 737 8.85 12.03 36.93
CA ALA A 737 7.68 11.94 37.80
C ALA A 737 8.08 11.57 39.25
N ARG A 738 9.11 10.75 39.43
CA ARG A 738 9.66 10.41 40.76
C ARG A 738 10.42 11.58 41.39
N GLU A 739 11.17 12.36 40.61
CA GLU A 739 11.82 13.59 41.07
C GLU A 739 10.78 14.64 41.51
N ALA A 740 9.74 14.86 40.69
CA ALA A 740 8.66 15.78 41.06
C ALA A 740 7.88 15.34 42.33
N ALA A 741 7.71 14.01 42.51
CA ALA A 741 7.09 13.49 43.75
C ALA A 741 7.97 13.62 44.99
N THR A 742 9.30 13.60 44.85
CA THR A 742 10.23 13.83 45.97
C THR A 742 10.34 15.31 46.33
N GLU A 743 10.24 16.23 45.35
CA GLU A 743 10.20 17.67 45.63
C GLU A 743 8.91 18.11 46.36
N THR A 744 7.76 17.48 46.03
CA THR A 744 6.49 17.77 46.73
C THR A 744 6.40 17.15 48.13
N ALA A 745 7.27 16.19 48.48
CA ALA A 745 7.31 15.60 49.81
C ALA A 745 8.28 16.33 50.78
N THR A 746 9.05 17.30 50.27
CA THR A 746 10.05 18.07 51.05
C THR A 746 9.62 19.53 51.32
N VAL A 747 8.44 19.93 50.90
CA VAL A 747 7.77 21.18 51.26
C VAL A 747 6.60 20.87 52.21
#